data_7e28575950e1fa9ac2fab9bc971a33f0
#
_entry.id   7e28575950e1fa9ac2fab9bc971a33f0
#
_cell.length_a   1.000
_cell.length_b   1.000
_cell.length_c   1.000
_cell.angle_alpha   90.00
_cell.angle_beta   90.00
_cell.angle_gamma   90.00
#
_symmetry.space_group_name_H-M   'P 1'
#
loop_
_entity.id
_entity.type
_entity.pdbx_description
1 polymer ?
#
loop_
_entity_poly.entity_id
_entity_poly.type
_entity_poly.pdbx_seq_one_letter_code
_entity_poly.pdbx_strand_id
1 'polypeptide(L)'
;MCSLHGFVDSNENFLRKFSLAFCATSLWRFFPKSANIFDMEINRRFSPEVREKMRREIFDAGGNEVFFTGIIDADGKIVSVKACARGNSNTVPVNFSESRIASVLIHNHPGGNLHPSDADLMVASDASEKAQGFYIVNNDVTEVYVVMEPIKPAVTKKLDSEETSVYLSKNGTLAKISTNFEERPSQIELVKEISSSFNDNSIGVFEAGTGVGKSFAYLVPAMLWALNNKERVVISTGTINLQQQLSEKDIPLAEKIIGKKVKSILVKGRQNYVCLRRLSEVGAERDLFNDETEIFDKIDSWAKESKTGSKSDLSFMPPENLWQRVNSEADACMGMRCKFREKCFVMKVRKEAADANILIVNHHMLFADIESRMNGAGYDDTAVLPPYKRLVFDEAHGIEDAATSFFSNALNRFRILKQLNLLYRQRKASVTGYLFTLSALSRIEDKSAEVEDEIGKTKTAIEALESETSLALGRDFTLRLFQGTSPRFTTIIDKIKIVQHHLANVSGLIREIIAGISDDDLDNSVIYESKAVLRRIDAMVATAQNFVSWEEHPESVFWIQAKRLPPSIAKNMQARGDVNPFYYEFVETPLDIAPMMNRGVFEPMKSVVCTSATITISKTFDFWKKRVGISFVEKERVKTGEFASPFPYSKNMFLAIPSDIPFPDNENFQSCIEDSIVRMIERVGGKTLVLFTAYDSLRHACDTARTRLRSSGITVLKQGEDDRFRLLSQFKEDVSSVLFATDSFWEGVDVPGESLSLVIIVKLPFGVPSDPVFAARSEEIAKRGGFPFMELSVPEAVIKFRQGFGRLIRRGDDRGAVVVLDRRIIEKSYGRMFTESVPKTEIVYRPMNEILDKIEEFCV
;
A
#
# COMPACT_ATOMS: atom_id res chain seq x y z
N MET A 1 -5.24 -45.15 7.24
CA MET A 1 -6.24 -45.90 6.45
C MET A 1 -7.60 -45.29 6.75
N CYS A 2 -8.08 -44.48 5.86
CA CYS A 2 -9.50 -44.23 5.56
C CYS A 2 -9.51 -43.12 4.51
N SER A 3 -9.65 -43.56 3.34
CA SER A 3 -10.42 -43.11 2.17
C SER A 3 -10.75 -41.63 2.08
N LEU A 4 -9.98 -40.91 1.30
CA LEU A 4 -10.37 -39.72 0.57
C LEU A 4 -10.73 -40.15 -0.87
N HIS A 5 -11.97 -40.57 -1.07
CA HIS A 5 -12.59 -40.72 -2.38
C HIS A 5 -13.91 -39.95 -2.33
N GLY A 6 -14.00 -38.88 -3.10
CA GLY A 6 -15.26 -38.20 -3.32
C GLY A 6 -15.21 -36.70 -3.48
N PHE A 7 -14.31 -36.15 -4.34
CA PHE A 7 -14.44 -34.74 -4.78
C PHE A 7 -13.58 -34.43 -6.04
N VAL A 8 -13.64 -35.28 -7.07
CA VAL A 8 -12.84 -35.05 -8.31
C VAL A 8 -13.68 -34.99 -9.60
N ASP A 9 -15.01 -35.05 -9.56
CA ASP A 9 -15.77 -35.26 -10.80
C ASP A 9 -16.59 -34.08 -11.34
N SER A 10 -16.37 -32.85 -10.87
CA SER A 10 -17.12 -31.69 -11.43
C SER A 10 -16.29 -30.55 -12.05
N ASN A 11 -14.95 -30.61 -11.97
CA ASN A 11 -14.08 -29.55 -12.49
C ASN A 11 -13.37 -29.84 -13.82
N GLU A 12 -13.33 -31.08 -14.28
CA GLU A 12 -12.63 -31.42 -15.53
C GLU A 12 -13.30 -30.90 -16.79
N ASN A 13 -14.62 -30.76 -16.81
CA ASN A 13 -15.33 -30.27 -18.00
C ASN A 13 -15.29 -28.73 -18.16
N PHE A 14 -15.08 -28.00 -17.09
CA PHE A 14 -14.97 -26.54 -17.17
C PHE A 14 -13.57 -26.09 -17.64
N LEU A 15 -12.52 -26.78 -17.22
CA LEU A 15 -11.15 -26.51 -17.64
C LEU A 15 -10.84 -26.96 -19.05
N ARG A 16 -11.46 -28.04 -19.57
CA ARG A 16 -11.26 -28.50 -20.95
C ARG A 16 -11.83 -27.56 -22.00
N LYS A 17 -12.92 -26.85 -21.73
CA LYS A 17 -13.50 -25.90 -22.71
C LYS A 17 -12.78 -24.57 -22.80
N PHE A 18 -12.10 -24.12 -21.72
CA PHE A 18 -11.35 -22.86 -21.74
C PHE A 18 -9.89 -23.00 -22.20
N SER A 19 -9.25 -24.14 -21.97
CA SER A 19 -7.85 -24.40 -22.38
C SER A 19 -7.69 -24.55 -23.90
N LEU A 20 -8.61 -25.16 -24.59
CA LEU A 20 -8.48 -25.44 -26.01
C LEU A 20 -8.67 -24.24 -26.97
N ALA A 21 -9.38 -23.19 -26.53
CA ALA A 21 -9.61 -22.01 -27.37
C ALA A 21 -8.49 -20.93 -27.24
N PHE A 22 -7.71 -20.92 -26.16
CA PHE A 22 -6.70 -19.90 -25.95
C PHE A 22 -5.27 -20.32 -26.32
N CYS A 23 -4.95 -21.61 -26.23
CA CYS A 23 -3.63 -22.15 -26.64
C CYS A 23 -3.45 -22.24 -28.15
N ALA A 24 -4.52 -22.54 -28.93
CA ALA A 24 -4.38 -22.80 -30.37
C ALA A 24 -4.12 -21.54 -31.22
N THR A 25 -4.50 -20.33 -30.74
CA THR A 25 -4.36 -19.10 -31.55
C THR A 25 -3.17 -18.24 -31.22
N SER A 26 -2.58 -18.39 -30.02
CA SER A 26 -1.40 -17.59 -29.60
C SER A 26 -0.07 -18.31 -29.81
N LEU A 27 -0.02 -19.62 -29.75
CA LEU A 27 1.21 -20.39 -30.01
C LEU A 27 1.59 -20.41 -31.51
N TRP A 28 0.63 -20.29 -32.43
CA TRP A 28 0.93 -20.27 -33.88
C TRP A 28 1.59 -19.00 -34.41
N ARG A 29 1.71 -17.95 -33.61
CA ARG A 29 2.39 -16.69 -34.02
C ARG A 29 3.88 -16.63 -33.64
N PHE A 30 4.41 -17.56 -32.85
CA PHE A 30 5.81 -17.61 -32.45
C PHE A 30 6.66 -18.69 -33.12
N PHE A 31 6.05 -19.53 -33.99
CA PHE A 31 6.84 -20.45 -34.78
C PHE A 31 7.18 -19.81 -36.15
N PRO A 32 8.45 -19.57 -36.45
CA PRO A 32 8.83 -19.20 -37.79
C PRO A 32 8.43 -20.34 -38.76
N LYS A 33 7.74 -20.00 -39.87
CA LYS A 33 7.24 -20.92 -40.89
C LYS A 33 8.33 -21.70 -41.66
N SER A 34 9.57 -21.76 -41.18
CA SER A 34 10.72 -22.40 -41.79
C SER A 34 11.68 -23.08 -40.80
N ALA A 35 11.24 -23.47 -39.62
CA ALA A 35 12.08 -24.34 -38.77
C ALA A 35 12.04 -25.75 -39.35
N ASN A 36 13.15 -26.23 -39.89
CA ASN A 36 13.36 -27.64 -40.16
C ASN A 36 13.18 -28.41 -38.86
N ILE A 37 12.27 -29.39 -38.87
CA ILE A 37 11.73 -30.12 -37.71
C ILE A 37 12.82 -30.97 -37.03
N PHE A 38 14.04 -31.09 -37.56
CA PHE A 38 15.15 -31.86 -37.01
C PHE A 38 16.39 -30.97 -36.84
N ASP A 39 16.64 -30.56 -35.63
CA ASP A 39 17.95 -29.97 -35.28
C ASP A 39 18.99 -31.09 -35.13
N MET A 40 19.73 -31.39 -36.20
CA MET A 40 20.73 -32.49 -36.26
C MET A 40 22.03 -32.19 -35.47
N GLU A 41 22.09 -31.11 -34.71
CA GLU A 41 23.34 -30.73 -34.02
C GLU A 41 23.42 -31.24 -32.56
N ILE A 42 23.21 -32.53 -32.32
CA ILE A 42 23.32 -33.11 -30.96
C ILE A 42 24.68 -32.77 -30.26
N ASN A 43 25.75 -32.68 -31.05
CA ASN A 43 27.09 -32.36 -30.54
C ASN A 43 27.23 -30.92 -30.05
N ARG A 44 26.36 -30.04 -30.56
CA ARG A 44 26.32 -28.66 -30.13
C ARG A 44 25.63 -28.51 -28.78
N ARG A 45 24.65 -29.40 -28.48
CA ARG A 45 23.77 -29.29 -27.31
C ARG A 45 24.23 -30.17 -26.15
N PHE A 46 24.97 -31.24 -26.37
CA PHE A 46 25.40 -32.18 -25.36
C PHE A 46 26.93 -32.38 -25.39
N SER A 47 27.53 -32.48 -24.19
CA SER A 47 28.91 -32.92 -24.13
C SER A 47 29.01 -34.43 -24.45
N PRO A 48 30.16 -34.92 -24.97
CA PRO A 48 30.35 -36.36 -25.26
C PRO A 48 30.11 -37.25 -24.03
N GLU A 49 30.55 -36.82 -22.87
CA GLU A 49 30.40 -37.53 -21.61
C GLU A 49 28.94 -37.66 -21.18
N VAL A 50 28.15 -36.58 -21.37
CA VAL A 50 26.72 -36.58 -21.08
C VAL A 50 25.98 -37.52 -21.99
N ARG A 51 26.27 -37.49 -23.27
CA ARG A 51 25.67 -38.42 -24.26
C ARG A 51 25.90 -39.86 -23.91
N GLU A 52 27.15 -40.21 -23.61
CA GLU A 52 27.53 -41.56 -23.24
C GLU A 52 26.85 -42.03 -21.93
N LYS A 53 26.76 -41.15 -20.95
CA LYS A 53 26.03 -41.41 -19.71
C LYS A 53 24.54 -41.65 -19.95
N MET A 54 23.89 -40.84 -20.75
CA MET A 54 22.48 -41.00 -21.06
C MET A 54 22.22 -42.30 -21.82
N ARG A 55 23.09 -42.64 -22.79
CA ARG A 55 22.99 -43.87 -23.57
C ARG A 55 23.06 -45.11 -22.65
N ARG A 56 23.98 -45.14 -21.68
CA ARG A 56 24.05 -46.21 -20.68
C ARG A 56 22.79 -46.32 -19.86
N GLU A 57 22.31 -45.21 -19.30
CA GLU A 57 21.11 -45.21 -18.47
C GLU A 57 19.86 -45.70 -19.24
N ILE A 58 19.73 -45.33 -20.52
CA ILE A 58 18.64 -45.80 -21.39
C ILE A 58 18.81 -47.28 -21.71
N PHE A 59 20.06 -47.75 -21.97
CA PHE A 59 20.35 -49.14 -22.20
C PHE A 59 20.09 -50.02 -20.96
N ASP A 60 20.52 -49.57 -19.78
CA ASP A 60 20.27 -50.23 -18.50
C ASP A 60 18.80 -50.32 -18.12
N ALA A 61 17.98 -49.34 -18.64
CA ALA A 61 16.53 -49.37 -18.54
C ALA A 61 15.84 -50.28 -19.60
N GLY A 62 16.63 -51.01 -20.38
CA GLY A 62 16.09 -51.88 -21.44
C GLY A 62 15.42 -51.12 -22.62
N GLY A 63 15.82 -49.90 -22.87
CA GLY A 63 15.25 -49.03 -23.89
C GLY A 63 13.89 -48.42 -23.50
N ASN A 64 13.47 -48.56 -22.24
CA ASN A 64 12.28 -47.87 -21.72
C ASN A 64 12.55 -46.40 -21.55
N GLU A 65 11.48 -45.66 -21.32
CA GLU A 65 11.55 -44.22 -21.12
C GLU A 65 12.35 -43.85 -19.82
N VAL A 66 13.33 -42.98 -19.96
CA VAL A 66 14.12 -42.44 -18.87
C VAL A 66 14.03 -40.91 -18.88
N PHE A 67 13.71 -40.34 -17.76
CA PHE A 67 13.62 -38.90 -17.57
C PHE A 67 14.90 -38.38 -16.89
N PHE A 68 15.50 -37.36 -17.51
CA PHE A 68 16.73 -36.73 -17.04
C PHE A 68 16.57 -35.28 -16.72
N THR A 69 17.34 -34.79 -15.77
CA THR A 69 17.58 -33.35 -15.56
C THR A 69 18.98 -32.99 -16.03
N GLY A 70 19.10 -31.88 -16.80
CA GLY A 70 20.37 -31.42 -17.36
C GLY A 70 20.74 -30.01 -16.88
N ILE A 71 22.05 -29.77 -16.75
CA ILE A 71 22.63 -28.45 -16.43
C ILE A 71 23.41 -28.00 -17.66
N ILE A 72 23.15 -26.72 -18.10
CA ILE A 72 23.86 -26.09 -19.22
C ILE A 72 25.01 -25.24 -18.74
N ASP A 73 26.07 -25.10 -19.56
CA ASP A 73 27.12 -24.12 -19.41
C ASP A 73 26.74 -22.73 -19.95
N ALA A 74 27.69 -21.80 -19.93
CA ALA A 74 27.51 -20.45 -20.45
C ALA A 74 27.15 -20.40 -21.95
N ASP A 75 27.61 -21.39 -22.73
CA ASP A 75 27.33 -21.50 -24.17
C ASP A 75 26.00 -22.19 -24.47
N GLY A 76 25.32 -22.72 -23.44
CA GLY A 76 24.04 -23.42 -23.54
C GLY A 76 24.18 -24.91 -23.86
N LYS A 77 25.37 -25.50 -23.65
CA LYS A 77 25.65 -26.91 -23.82
C LYS A 77 25.39 -27.66 -22.52
N ILE A 78 24.69 -28.79 -22.58
CA ILE A 78 24.46 -29.68 -21.45
C ILE A 78 25.76 -30.38 -21.05
N VAL A 79 26.26 -30.01 -19.88
CA VAL A 79 27.54 -30.50 -19.34
C VAL A 79 27.37 -31.49 -18.20
N SER A 80 26.21 -31.58 -17.63
CA SER A 80 25.88 -32.55 -16.57
C SER A 80 24.46 -33.06 -16.72
N VAL A 81 24.23 -34.35 -16.45
CA VAL A 81 22.91 -34.96 -16.52
C VAL A 81 22.72 -35.97 -15.37
N LYS A 82 21.51 -36.02 -14.82
CA LYS A 82 21.08 -36.95 -13.79
C LYS A 82 19.77 -37.62 -14.24
N ALA A 83 19.73 -38.97 -14.21
CA ALA A 83 18.49 -39.71 -14.38
C ALA A 83 17.63 -39.54 -13.10
N CYS A 84 16.42 -39.08 -13.24
CA CYS A 84 15.51 -38.80 -12.12
C CYS A 84 14.35 -39.77 -12.04
N ALA A 85 13.95 -40.37 -13.16
CA ALA A 85 12.91 -41.39 -13.18
C ALA A 85 13.12 -42.36 -14.33
N ARG A 86 12.70 -43.60 -14.13
CA ARG A 86 12.66 -44.66 -15.14
C ARG A 86 11.22 -45.16 -15.22
N GLY A 87 10.67 -45.15 -16.41
CA GLY A 87 9.32 -45.57 -16.68
C GLY A 87 9.20 -46.97 -17.23
N ASN A 88 8.00 -47.30 -17.69
CA ASN A 88 7.71 -48.47 -18.46
C ASN A 88 7.59 -48.12 -19.95
N SER A 89 7.11 -49.04 -20.78
CA SER A 89 6.94 -48.80 -22.22
C SER A 89 5.98 -47.65 -22.60
N ASN A 90 5.26 -47.05 -21.65
CA ASN A 90 4.21 -46.09 -21.89
C ASN A 90 4.26 -44.78 -21.10
N THR A 91 4.91 -44.77 -19.91
CA THR A 91 4.92 -43.61 -19.01
C THR A 91 6.11 -43.54 -18.07
N VAL A 92 6.59 -42.30 -17.78
CA VAL A 92 7.57 -42.03 -16.72
C VAL A 92 6.92 -41.09 -15.70
N PRO A 93 6.92 -41.41 -14.41
CA PRO A 93 6.51 -40.49 -13.36
C PRO A 93 7.53 -39.36 -13.21
N VAL A 94 7.16 -38.12 -13.47
CA VAL A 94 8.03 -36.96 -13.28
C VAL A 94 7.98 -36.51 -11.83
N ASN A 95 9.14 -36.61 -11.12
CA ASN A 95 9.26 -36.02 -9.78
C ASN A 95 9.70 -34.55 -9.85
N PHE A 96 8.75 -33.62 -9.76
CA PHE A 96 8.98 -32.19 -9.88
C PHE A 96 9.84 -31.59 -8.75
N SER A 97 10.05 -32.27 -7.62
CA SER A 97 10.89 -31.77 -6.52
C SER A 97 12.38 -31.74 -6.88
N GLU A 98 12.87 -32.67 -7.68
CA GLU A 98 14.26 -32.70 -8.15
C GLU A 98 14.52 -31.86 -9.40
N SER A 99 13.48 -31.50 -10.15
CA SER A 99 13.61 -30.71 -11.37
C SER A 99 13.87 -29.22 -11.14
N ARG A 100 13.71 -28.71 -9.92
CA ARG A 100 13.82 -27.27 -9.61
C ARG A 100 15.19 -26.65 -9.88
N ILE A 101 16.26 -27.44 -9.91
CA ILE A 101 17.65 -26.96 -10.11
C ILE A 101 18.11 -27.20 -11.55
N ALA A 102 17.35 -27.91 -12.36
CA ALA A 102 17.73 -28.26 -13.72
C ALA A 102 17.55 -27.10 -14.69
N SER A 103 18.46 -26.96 -15.65
CA SER A 103 18.30 -26.00 -16.76
C SER A 103 17.45 -26.57 -17.89
N VAL A 104 17.50 -27.91 -18.09
CA VAL A 104 16.79 -28.61 -19.15
C VAL A 104 16.23 -29.92 -18.62
N LEU A 105 15.00 -30.24 -18.97
CA LEU A 105 14.37 -31.53 -18.78
C LEU A 105 14.53 -32.35 -20.07
N ILE A 106 14.89 -33.63 -19.98
CA ILE A 106 15.17 -34.45 -21.14
C ILE A 106 14.57 -35.83 -20.92
N HIS A 107 14.01 -36.44 -21.95
CA HIS A 107 13.60 -37.83 -21.93
C HIS A 107 13.76 -38.52 -23.31
N ASN A 108 13.72 -39.84 -23.36
CA ASN A 108 13.66 -40.62 -24.58
C ASN A 108 12.30 -41.29 -24.73
N HIS A 109 11.87 -41.55 -25.94
CA HIS A 109 10.71 -42.42 -26.22
C HIS A 109 11.18 -43.81 -26.50
N PRO A 110 10.55 -44.86 -25.92
CA PRO A 110 10.97 -46.26 -26.10
C PRO A 110 11.06 -46.72 -27.54
N GLY A 111 10.19 -46.18 -28.41
CA GLY A 111 10.19 -46.43 -29.86
C GLY A 111 11.18 -45.60 -30.67
N GLY A 112 12.00 -44.78 -30.05
CA GLY A 112 12.94 -43.86 -30.73
C GLY A 112 12.29 -42.69 -31.49
N ASN A 113 11.00 -42.49 -31.33
CA ASN A 113 10.27 -41.40 -31.97
C ASN A 113 10.59 -40.07 -31.23
N LEU A 114 10.90 -39.03 -31.98
CA LEU A 114 11.27 -37.72 -31.44
C LEU A 114 10.08 -36.72 -31.33
N HIS A 115 8.91 -37.08 -31.88
CA HIS A 115 7.75 -36.22 -31.86
C HIS A 115 7.13 -36.19 -30.45
N PRO A 116 6.86 -34.94 -29.90
CA PRO A 116 6.24 -34.82 -28.60
C PRO A 116 4.81 -35.35 -28.59
N SER A 117 4.44 -36.05 -27.52
CA SER A 117 3.06 -36.39 -27.19
C SER A 117 2.33 -35.21 -26.55
N ASP A 118 1.00 -35.31 -26.38
CA ASP A 118 0.22 -34.32 -25.64
C ASP A 118 0.72 -34.15 -24.16
N ALA A 119 1.14 -35.25 -23.54
CA ALA A 119 1.73 -35.24 -22.21
C ALA A 119 3.06 -34.48 -22.18
N ASP A 120 3.90 -34.65 -23.22
CA ASP A 120 5.17 -33.92 -23.34
C ASP A 120 4.96 -32.42 -23.49
N LEU A 121 3.91 -32.02 -24.26
CA LEU A 121 3.54 -30.61 -24.43
C LEU A 121 3.07 -30.00 -23.10
N MET A 122 2.38 -30.76 -22.25
CA MET A 122 2.01 -30.30 -20.90
C MET A 122 3.23 -30.11 -20.00
N VAL A 123 4.18 -31.08 -20.00
CA VAL A 123 5.44 -30.98 -19.25
C VAL A 123 6.29 -29.82 -19.78
N ALA A 124 6.34 -29.61 -21.09
CA ALA A 124 7.03 -28.48 -21.71
C ALA A 124 6.42 -27.13 -21.29
N SER A 125 5.10 -27.04 -21.15
CA SER A 125 4.43 -25.87 -20.65
C SER A 125 4.84 -25.55 -19.20
N ASP A 126 4.83 -26.52 -18.31
CA ASP A 126 5.29 -26.39 -16.93
C ASP A 126 6.78 -26.03 -16.84
N ALA A 127 7.61 -26.62 -17.71
CA ALA A 127 9.03 -26.30 -17.80
C ALA A 127 9.25 -24.85 -18.26
N SER A 128 8.40 -24.35 -19.17
CA SER A 128 8.41 -22.97 -19.67
C SER A 128 8.24 -21.96 -18.53
N GLU A 129 7.28 -22.20 -17.65
CA GLU A 129 7.01 -21.35 -16.48
C GLU A 129 8.23 -21.24 -15.54
N LYS A 130 9.07 -22.29 -15.53
CA LYS A 130 10.31 -22.38 -14.73
C LYS A 130 11.55 -21.95 -15.51
N ALA A 131 11.39 -21.39 -16.71
CA ALA A 131 12.50 -21.02 -17.61
C ALA A 131 13.40 -22.18 -18.02
N GLN A 132 12.93 -23.42 -17.90
CA GLN A 132 13.64 -24.65 -18.24
C GLN A 132 13.40 -25.05 -19.69
N GLY A 133 14.39 -25.64 -20.36
CA GLY A 133 14.22 -26.28 -21.67
C GLY A 133 13.57 -27.66 -21.55
N PHE A 134 12.99 -28.13 -22.66
CA PHE A 134 12.45 -29.49 -22.73
C PHE A 134 12.88 -30.16 -24.03
N TYR A 135 13.62 -31.28 -23.93
CA TYR A 135 14.21 -31.97 -25.07
C TYR A 135 13.80 -33.44 -25.08
N ILE A 136 13.60 -33.99 -26.29
CA ILE A 136 13.34 -35.41 -26.53
C ILE A 136 14.52 -35.98 -27.32
N VAL A 137 15.09 -37.11 -26.87
CA VAL A 137 16.22 -37.77 -27.52
C VAL A 137 15.82 -39.19 -27.98
N ASN A 138 16.47 -39.71 -29.03
CA ASN A 138 16.34 -41.10 -29.39
C ASN A 138 17.17 -41.98 -28.41
N ASN A 139 16.96 -43.33 -28.40
CA ASN A 139 17.59 -44.21 -27.45
C ASN A 139 19.14 -44.27 -27.54
N ASP A 140 19.69 -43.99 -28.71
CA ASP A 140 21.16 -43.94 -28.94
C ASP A 140 21.75 -42.56 -28.65
N VAL A 141 20.93 -41.58 -28.27
CA VAL A 141 21.30 -40.16 -28.03
C VAL A 141 22.13 -39.58 -29.21
N THR A 142 21.70 -39.92 -30.42
CA THR A 142 22.27 -39.43 -31.68
C THR A 142 21.47 -38.28 -32.28
N GLU A 143 20.20 -38.18 -31.91
CA GLU A 143 19.26 -37.16 -32.36
C GLU A 143 18.54 -36.54 -31.19
N VAL A 144 18.18 -35.27 -31.33
CA VAL A 144 17.42 -34.49 -30.34
C VAL A 144 16.34 -33.67 -31.00
N TYR A 145 15.16 -33.70 -30.44
CA TYR A 145 14.08 -32.77 -30.75
C TYR A 145 13.95 -31.76 -29.62
N VAL A 146 14.06 -30.48 -29.96
CA VAL A 146 13.93 -29.39 -28.99
C VAL A 146 12.48 -28.93 -28.99
N VAL A 147 11.72 -29.35 -27.99
CA VAL A 147 10.35 -28.89 -27.80
C VAL A 147 10.40 -27.42 -27.36
N MET A 148 11.36 -27.09 -26.46
CA MET A 148 11.56 -25.74 -25.98
C MET A 148 13.00 -25.52 -25.51
N GLU A 149 13.58 -24.36 -25.86
CA GLU A 149 14.89 -23.95 -25.38
C GLU A 149 14.82 -23.43 -23.93
N PRO A 150 15.85 -23.71 -23.11
CA PRO A 150 15.96 -23.08 -21.79
C PRO A 150 16.12 -21.56 -21.93
N ILE A 151 15.39 -20.82 -21.12
CA ILE A 151 15.60 -19.37 -21.05
C ILE A 151 16.91 -19.16 -20.30
N LYS A 152 17.93 -18.69 -21.01
CA LYS A 152 19.20 -18.34 -20.37
C LYS A 152 18.92 -17.26 -19.32
N PRO A 153 19.34 -17.44 -18.05
CA PRO A 153 19.22 -16.40 -17.06
C PRO A 153 19.90 -15.16 -17.60
N ALA A 154 19.16 -14.06 -17.70
CA ALA A 154 19.71 -12.80 -18.15
C ALA A 154 20.88 -12.41 -17.23
N VAL A 155 22.06 -12.20 -17.81
CA VAL A 155 23.23 -11.75 -17.03
C VAL A 155 22.91 -10.42 -16.42
N THR A 156 22.77 -10.38 -15.10
CA THR A 156 22.49 -9.15 -14.36
C THR A 156 23.67 -8.20 -14.47
N LYS A 157 23.46 -7.03 -15.05
CA LYS A 157 24.47 -5.97 -15.12
C LYS A 157 24.47 -5.19 -13.83
N LYS A 158 25.48 -5.41 -13.00
CA LYS A 158 25.67 -4.65 -11.77
C LYS A 158 25.90 -3.17 -12.08
N LEU A 159 25.45 -2.29 -11.19
CA LEU A 159 25.76 -0.86 -11.22
C LEU A 159 27.19 -0.66 -10.69
N ASP A 160 27.98 0.13 -11.36
CA ASP A 160 29.19 0.68 -10.76
C ASP A 160 28.75 1.80 -9.79
N SER A 161 28.95 1.58 -8.48
CA SER A 161 28.50 2.48 -7.42
C SER A 161 29.23 3.83 -7.47
N GLU A 162 30.51 3.82 -7.85
CA GLU A 162 31.28 5.06 -7.99
C GLU A 162 30.78 5.86 -9.19
N GLU A 163 30.70 5.25 -10.38
CA GLU A 163 30.18 5.89 -11.59
C GLU A 163 28.76 6.41 -11.39
N THR A 164 27.89 5.61 -10.73
CA THR A 164 26.51 6.00 -10.44
C THR A 164 26.45 7.23 -9.52
N SER A 165 27.36 7.34 -8.55
CA SER A 165 27.40 8.46 -7.62
C SER A 165 27.89 9.76 -8.26
N VAL A 166 28.74 9.68 -9.31
CA VAL A 166 29.27 10.84 -10.04
C VAL A 166 28.14 11.70 -10.62
N TYR A 167 27.00 11.13 -11.04
CA TYR A 167 25.88 11.90 -11.59
C TYR A 167 25.43 13.04 -10.67
N LEU A 168 25.52 12.85 -9.34
CA LEU A 168 25.07 13.80 -8.31
C LEU A 168 26.23 14.58 -7.66
N SER A 169 27.49 14.34 -8.06
CA SER A 169 28.67 15.05 -7.57
C SER A 169 28.91 16.39 -8.28
N LYS A 170 29.87 17.17 -7.79
CA LYS A 170 30.33 18.45 -8.43
C LYS A 170 30.84 18.29 -9.86
N ASN A 171 31.33 17.11 -10.20
CA ASN A 171 31.79 16.78 -11.53
C ASN A 171 30.70 16.18 -12.42
N GLY A 172 29.53 15.92 -11.87
CA GLY A 172 28.42 15.23 -12.51
C GLY A 172 27.48 16.12 -13.31
N THR A 173 26.46 15.48 -13.86
CA THR A 173 25.47 16.16 -14.71
C THR A 173 24.59 17.09 -13.89
N LEU A 174 24.24 16.74 -12.64
CA LEU A 174 23.39 17.59 -11.79
C LEU A 174 24.03 18.96 -11.57
N ALA A 175 25.33 19.01 -11.33
CA ALA A 175 26.06 20.27 -11.16
C ALA A 175 26.06 21.16 -12.43
N LYS A 176 25.97 20.53 -13.62
CA LYS A 176 25.96 21.26 -14.91
C LYS A 176 24.57 21.83 -15.24
N ILE A 177 23.50 21.23 -14.76
CA ILE A 177 22.11 21.61 -15.09
C ILE A 177 21.42 22.43 -14.01
N SER A 178 21.95 22.45 -12.79
CA SER A 178 21.40 23.18 -11.64
C SER A 178 22.18 24.48 -11.40
N THR A 179 21.46 25.61 -11.42
CA THR A 179 22.08 26.93 -11.15
C THR A 179 22.50 27.11 -9.69
N ASN A 180 21.85 26.40 -8.77
CA ASN A 180 22.08 26.46 -7.32
C ASN A 180 22.56 25.10 -6.80
N PHE A 181 23.54 24.49 -7.50
CA PHE A 181 24.08 23.20 -7.10
C PHE A 181 24.94 23.33 -5.85
N GLU A 182 24.65 22.50 -4.89
CA GLU A 182 25.46 22.29 -3.69
C GLU A 182 25.80 20.80 -3.57
N GLU A 183 27.09 20.48 -3.51
CA GLU A 183 27.52 19.09 -3.35
C GLU A 183 27.17 18.57 -1.95
N ARG A 184 26.55 17.41 -1.89
CA ARG A 184 26.11 16.78 -0.64
C ARG A 184 26.77 15.43 -0.48
N PRO A 185 27.86 15.32 0.30
CA PRO A 185 28.57 14.05 0.49
C PRO A 185 27.68 12.90 0.93
N SER A 186 26.76 13.18 1.86
CA SER A 186 25.78 12.18 2.32
C SER A 186 24.86 11.65 1.21
N GLN A 187 24.53 12.48 0.19
CA GLN A 187 23.78 12.04 -0.98
C GLN A 187 24.59 11.07 -1.84
N ILE A 188 25.87 11.37 -2.06
CA ILE A 188 26.79 10.55 -2.84
C ILE A 188 26.96 9.17 -2.18
N GLU A 189 27.18 9.14 -0.87
CA GLU A 189 27.28 7.88 -0.11
C GLU A 189 25.98 7.08 -0.15
N LEU A 190 24.82 7.74 0.00
CA LEU A 190 23.52 7.08 -0.09
C LEU A 190 23.28 6.43 -1.46
N VAL A 191 23.69 7.08 -2.57
CA VAL A 191 23.63 6.49 -3.92
C VAL A 191 24.46 5.21 -4.01
N LYS A 192 25.67 5.20 -3.43
CA LYS A 192 26.55 4.04 -3.41
C LYS A 192 25.91 2.86 -2.66
N GLU A 193 25.35 3.12 -1.49
CA GLU A 193 24.70 2.11 -0.66
C GLU A 193 23.43 1.54 -1.32
N ILE A 194 22.63 2.39 -1.98
CA ILE A 194 21.45 1.93 -2.72
C ILE A 194 21.88 1.10 -3.94
N SER A 195 22.91 1.52 -4.69
CA SER A 195 23.47 0.76 -5.81
C SER A 195 23.98 -0.61 -5.35
N SER A 196 24.69 -0.65 -4.22
CA SER A 196 25.16 -1.87 -3.58
C SER A 196 23.99 -2.78 -3.16
N SER A 197 22.90 -2.21 -2.61
CA SER A 197 21.71 -2.99 -2.23
C SER A 197 21.04 -3.64 -3.44
N PHE A 198 20.99 -2.98 -4.58
CA PHE A 198 20.49 -3.57 -5.83
C PHE A 198 21.42 -4.66 -6.35
N ASN A 199 22.74 -4.43 -6.32
CA ASN A 199 23.74 -5.38 -6.80
C ASN A 199 23.77 -6.69 -6.02
N ASP A 200 23.60 -6.61 -4.71
CA ASP A 200 23.75 -7.73 -3.77
C ASP A 200 22.42 -8.40 -3.39
N ASN A 201 21.31 -7.98 -4.02
CA ASN A 201 19.97 -8.46 -3.70
C ASN A 201 19.65 -8.33 -2.20
N SER A 202 20.04 -7.22 -1.58
CA SER A 202 19.88 -6.98 -0.14
C SER A 202 18.72 -6.03 0.17
N ILE A 203 18.37 -5.97 1.45
CA ILE A 203 17.42 -5.01 2.02
C ILE A 203 18.23 -3.86 2.61
N GLY A 204 18.12 -2.68 2.01
CA GLY A 204 18.74 -1.45 2.51
C GLY A 204 17.77 -0.67 3.41
N VAL A 205 18.19 -0.32 4.61
CA VAL A 205 17.44 0.54 5.54
C VAL A 205 18.29 1.77 5.82
N PHE A 206 17.88 2.90 5.24
CA PHE A 206 18.69 4.10 5.20
C PHE A 206 17.96 5.28 5.81
N GLU A 207 18.51 5.81 6.91
CA GLU A 207 18.08 7.08 7.44
C GLU A 207 18.87 8.19 6.75
N ALA A 208 18.18 9.03 6.00
CA ALA A 208 18.75 10.17 5.32
C ALA A 208 18.08 11.46 5.78
N GLY A 209 18.80 12.29 6.52
CA GLY A 209 18.29 13.51 7.11
C GLY A 209 17.66 14.47 6.09
N THR A 210 16.93 15.46 6.58
CA THR A 210 16.35 16.51 5.73
C THR A 210 17.43 17.18 4.89
N GLY A 211 17.14 17.45 3.61
CA GLY A 211 18.08 18.13 2.73
C GLY A 211 19.16 17.24 2.07
N VAL A 212 19.29 15.97 2.44
CA VAL A 212 20.22 15.03 1.75
C VAL A 212 19.90 14.87 0.28
N GLY A 213 18.62 14.99 -0.12
CA GLY A 213 18.20 14.79 -1.51
C GLY A 213 17.85 13.33 -1.81
N LYS A 214 17.15 12.69 -0.90
CA LYS A 214 16.70 11.28 -0.97
C LYS A 214 16.14 10.87 -2.33
N SER A 215 15.26 11.70 -2.92
CA SER A 215 14.59 11.36 -4.18
C SER A 215 15.58 11.03 -5.29
N PHE A 216 16.56 11.89 -5.54
CA PHE A 216 17.57 11.63 -6.57
C PHE A 216 18.53 10.50 -6.19
N ALA A 217 18.81 10.33 -4.89
CA ALA A 217 19.69 9.28 -4.41
C ALA A 217 19.13 7.86 -4.67
N TYR A 218 17.80 7.67 -4.68
CA TYR A 218 17.22 6.38 -5.07
C TYR A 218 16.76 6.35 -6.53
N LEU A 219 16.34 7.48 -7.14
CA LEU A 219 15.89 7.51 -8.54
C LEU A 219 17.00 7.17 -9.51
N VAL A 220 18.20 7.77 -9.35
CA VAL A 220 19.32 7.55 -10.26
C VAL A 220 19.69 6.06 -10.36
N PRO A 221 20.01 5.35 -9.25
CA PRO A 221 20.31 3.92 -9.34
C PRO A 221 19.12 3.08 -9.77
N ALA A 222 17.87 3.40 -9.36
CA ALA A 222 16.68 2.68 -9.78
C ALA A 222 16.46 2.76 -11.30
N MET A 223 16.60 3.94 -11.90
CA MET A 223 16.43 4.15 -13.32
C MET A 223 17.54 3.47 -14.13
N LEU A 224 18.81 3.59 -13.71
CA LEU A 224 19.95 2.91 -14.34
C LEU A 224 19.81 1.38 -14.25
N TRP A 225 19.38 0.86 -13.10
CA TRP A 225 19.11 -0.57 -12.94
C TRP A 225 18.04 -1.04 -13.92
N ALA A 226 16.90 -0.36 -13.94
CA ALA A 226 15.77 -0.71 -14.79
C ALA A 226 16.12 -0.71 -16.29
N LEU A 227 16.93 0.28 -16.74
CA LEU A 227 17.40 0.37 -18.12
C LEU A 227 18.42 -0.72 -18.47
N ASN A 228 19.39 -0.98 -17.58
CA ASN A 228 20.48 -1.92 -17.85
C ASN A 228 20.00 -3.38 -17.84
N ASN A 229 19.03 -3.71 -16.97
CA ASN A 229 18.57 -5.07 -16.74
C ASN A 229 17.20 -5.36 -17.32
N LYS A 230 16.49 -4.37 -17.84
CA LYS A 230 15.08 -4.47 -18.25
C LYS A 230 14.18 -5.03 -17.13
N GLU A 231 14.59 -4.82 -15.90
CA GLU A 231 13.88 -5.25 -14.69
C GLU A 231 13.15 -4.04 -14.09
N ARG A 232 11.85 -4.19 -13.81
CA ARG A 232 11.02 -3.10 -13.29
C ARG A 232 11.37 -2.79 -11.84
N VAL A 233 11.37 -1.49 -11.49
CA VAL A 233 11.47 -1.03 -10.11
C VAL A 233 10.18 -0.32 -9.72
N VAL A 234 9.64 -0.68 -8.56
CA VAL A 234 8.47 -0.02 -7.95
C VAL A 234 8.96 0.97 -6.90
N ILE A 235 8.44 2.19 -6.93
CA ILE A 235 8.69 3.21 -5.91
C ILE A 235 7.36 3.49 -5.22
N SER A 236 7.32 3.21 -3.93
CA SER A 236 6.15 3.41 -3.08
C SER A 236 6.40 4.58 -2.12
N THR A 237 5.48 5.54 -2.06
CA THR A 237 5.56 6.71 -1.18
C THR A 237 4.29 6.91 -0.36
N GLY A 238 4.37 7.68 0.73
CA GLY A 238 3.27 7.78 1.71
C GLY A 238 2.07 8.60 1.23
N THR A 239 2.25 9.62 0.37
CA THR A 239 1.19 10.57 0.04
C THR A 239 1.00 10.80 -1.46
N ILE A 240 -0.22 11.21 -1.86
CA ILE A 240 -0.57 11.55 -3.25
C ILE A 240 0.30 12.71 -3.75
N ASN A 241 0.59 13.70 -2.90
CA ASN A 241 1.40 14.85 -3.28
C ASN A 241 2.84 14.46 -3.62
N LEU A 242 3.44 13.56 -2.84
CA LEU A 242 4.77 13.03 -3.13
C LEU A 242 4.78 12.19 -4.41
N GLN A 243 3.72 11.44 -4.68
CA GLN A 243 3.57 10.72 -5.95
C GLN A 243 3.58 11.68 -7.15
N GLN A 244 2.82 12.78 -7.06
CA GLN A 244 2.79 13.80 -8.11
C GLN A 244 4.13 14.49 -8.28
N GLN A 245 4.78 14.88 -7.19
CA GLN A 245 6.12 15.48 -7.23
C GLN A 245 7.13 14.56 -7.92
N LEU A 246 7.16 13.28 -7.55
CA LEU A 246 8.04 12.29 -8.19
C LEU A 246 7.78 12.19 -9.70
N SER A 247 6.50 12.09 -10.10
CA SER A 247 6.11 11.92 -11.50
C SER A 247 6.36 13.16 -12.35
N GLU A 248 6.01 14.34 -11.85
CA GLU A 248 5.97 15.58 -12.64
C GLU A 248 7.26 16.39 -12.57
N LYS A 249 8.05 16.24 -11.50
CA LYS A 249 9.26 17.04 -11.27
C LYS A 249 10.53 16.19 -11.16
N ASP A 250 10.55 15.21 -10.25
CA ASP A 250 11.80 14.54 -9.88
C ASP A 250 12.27 13.57 -10.97
N ILE A 251 11.37 12.75 -11.54
CA ILE A 251 11.72 11.83 -12.63
C ILE A 251 12.17 12.58 -13.90
N PRO A 252 11.45 13.60 -14.42
CA PRO A 252 11.92 14.36 -15.56
C PRO A 252 13.30 15.02 -15.34
N LEU A 253 13.61 15.43 -14.11
CA LEU A 253 14.93 15.96 -13.77
C LEU A 253 15.98 14.83 -13.68
N ALA A 254 15.64 13.68 -13.08
CA ALA A 254 16.50 12.51 -13.02
C ALA A 254 16.84 11.97 -14.44
N GLU A 255 15.91 12.00 -15.40
CA GLU A 255 16.17 11.69 -16.81
C GLU A 255 17.23 12.61 -17.43
N LYS A 256 17.15 13.91 -17.13
CA LYS A 256 18.18 14.88 -17.57
C LYS A 256 19.52 14.58 -16.90
N ILE A 257 19.53 14.21 -15.63
CA ILE A 257 20.75 13.87 -14.89
C ILE A 257 21.44 12.65 -15.50
N ILE A 258 20.71 11.56 -15.77
CA ILE A 258 21.30 10.34 -16.37
C ILE A 258 21.47 10.41 -17.88
N GLY A 259 20.91 11.43 -18.54
CA GLY A 259 20.97 11.62 -19.99
C GLY A 259 20.18 10.57 -20.79
N LYS A 260 19.23 9.88 -20.18
CA LYS A 260 18.42 8.81 -20.81
C LYS A 260 16.95 8.95 -20.45
N LYS A 261 16.07 8.63 -21.40
CA LYS A 261 14.63 8.55 -21.15
C LYS A 261 14.27 7.22 -20.49
N VAL A 262 13.34 7.25 -19.55
CA VAL A 262 12.84 6.09 -18.79
C VAL A 262 11.33 6.06 -18.85
N LYS A 263 10.75 4.94 -19.24
CA LYS A 263 9.30 4.78 -19.19
C LYS A 263 8.85 4.69 -17.73
N SER A 264 8.22 5.72 -17.23
CA SER A 264 7.67 5.78 -15.88
C SER A 264 6.18 6.05 -15.91
N ILE A 265 5.45 5.51 -14.94
CA ILE A 265 4.02 5.75 -14.79
C ILE A 265 3.61 5.84 -13.33
N LEU A 266 2.71 6.79 -13.05
CA LEU A 266 2.01 6.90 -11.77
C LEU A 266 0.75 6.04 -11.81
N VAL A 267 0.71 4.99 -10.99
CA VAL A 267 -0.44 4.09 -10.87
C VAL A 267 -1.22 4.43 -9.61
N LYS A 268 -2.46 4.88 -9.80
CA LYS A 268 -3.41 5.17 -8.71
C LYS A 268 -4.42 4.03 -8.56
N GLY A 269 -5.03 3.91 -7.39
CA GLY A 269 -6.14 2.99 -7.17
C GLY A 269 -7.30 3.24 -8.17
N ARG A 270 -7.96 2.17 -8.60
CA ARG A 270 -9.02 2.24 -9.62
C ARG A 270 -10.11 3.27 -9.31
N GLN A 271 -10.45 3.45 -8.04
CA GLN A 271 -11.45 4.42 -7.57
C GLN A 271 -11.09 5.89 -7.91
N ASN A 272 -9.84 6.15 -8.28
CA ASN A 272 -9.42 7.46 -8.76
C ASN A 272 -9.70 7.69 -10.25
N TYR A 273 -10.23 6.71 -10.98
CA TYR A 273 -10.52 6.82 -12.40
C TYR A 273 -12.01 6.70 -12.67
N VAL A 274 -12.52 7.51 -13.60
CA VAL A 274 -13.91 7.39 -14.09
C VAL A 274 -14.07 6.11 -14.91
N CYS A 275 -15.19 5.41 -14.71
CA CYS A 275 -15.60 4.26 -15.50
C CYS A 275 -16.61 4.71 -16.56
N LEU A 276 -16.24 4.67 -17.84
CA LEU A 276 -17.12 5.10 -18.93
C LEU A 276 -18.42 4.29 -19.03
N ARG A 277 -18.42 3.01 -18.65
CA ARG A 277 -19.62 2.19 -18.55
C ARG A 277 -20.57 2.73 -17.50
N ARG A 278 -20.12 2.88 -16.25
CA ARG A 278 -20.94 3.39 -15.14
C ARG A 278 -21.41 4.81 -15.40
N LEU A 279 -20.55 5.66 -15.99
CA LEU A 279 -20.92 7.01 -16.37
C LEU A 279 -22.08 7.02 -17.37
N SER A 280 -22.04 6.13 -18.39
CA SER A 280 -23.12 5.94 -19.37
C SER A 280 -24.40 5.41 -18.72
N GLU A 281 -24.30 4.46 -17.79
CA GLU A 281 -25.46 3.87 -17.08
C GLU A 281 -26.13 4.91 -16.17
N VAL A 282 -25.36 5.64 -15.36
CA VAL A 282 -25.87 6.74 -14.54
C VAL A 282 -26.51 7.85 -15.38
N GLY A 283 -25.93 8.14 -16.58
CA GLY A 283 -26.49 9.09 -17.53
C GLY A 283 -27.84 8.66 -18.11
N ALA A 284 -28.10 7.35 -18.25
CA ALA A 284 -29.38 6.83 -18.70
C ALA A 284 -30.49 6.91 -17.62
N GLU A 285 -30.11 6.99 -16.34
CA GLU A 285 -31.02 7.10 -15.18
C GLU A 285 -31.32 8.57 -14.80
N ARG A 286 -31.05 9.54 -15.67
CA ARG A 286 -31.08 11.01 -15.36
C ARG A 286 -32.37 11.51 -14.74
N ASP A 287 -33.52 10.98 -15.08
CA ASP A 287 -34.82 11.43 -14.57
C ASP A 287 -35.01 11.20 -13.06
N LEU A 288 -34.10 10.45 -12.43
CA LEU A 288 -34.17 10.10 -11.00
C LEU A 288 -33.38 11.05 -10.07
N PHE A 289 -32.59 12.03 -10.61
CA PHE A 289 -31.62 12.81 -9.82
C PHE A 289 -31.57 14.28 -10.21
N ASN A 290 -32.60 15.05 -9.92
CA ASN A 290 -32.70 16.46 -10.30
C ASN A 290 -31.61 17.38 -9.69
N ASP A 291 -31.09 17.08 -8.49
CA ASP A 291 -30.19 18.01 -7.78
C ASP A 291 -28.69 17.84 -8.14
N GLU A 292 -28.28 16.77 -8.81
CA GLU A 292 -26.88 16.46 -9.14
C GLU A 292 -26.59 16.57 -10.67
N THR A 293 -27.58 16.97 -11.48
CA THR A 293 -27.50 16.92 -12.95
C THR A 293 -26.39 17.82 -13.50
N GLU A 294 -26.22 19.03 -12.98
CA GLU A 294 -25.18 19.96 -13.45
C GLU A 294 -23.76 19.45 -13.21
N ILE A 295 -23.52 18.84 -12.04
CA ILE A 295 -22.20 18.30 -11.70
C ILE A 295 -21.92 17.04 -12.53
N PHE A 296 -22.93 16.22 -12.74
CA PHE A 296 -22.82 15.05 -13.62
C PHE A 296 -22.44 15.45 -15.05
N ASP A 297 -23.10 16.46 -15.63
CA ASP A 297 -22.81 16.95 -16.98
C ASP A 297 -21.39 17.51 -17.09
N LYS A 298 -20.87 18.16 -16.05
CA LYS A 298 -19.46 18.57 -15.97
C LYS A 298 -18.51 17.36 -15.98
N ILE A 299 -18.83 16.28 -15.24
CA ILE A 299 -18.03 15.05 -15.24
C ILE A 299 -18.08 14.36 -16.60
N ASP A 300 -19.26 14.25 -17.23
CA ASP A 300 -19.45 13.61 -18.54
C ASP A 300 -18.69 14.35 -19.65
N SER A 301 -18.76 15.68 -19.65
CA SER A 301 -18.03 16.53 -20.59
C SER A 301 -16.52 16.40 -20.40
N TRP A 302 -16.04 16.47 -19.16
CA TRP A 302 -14.63 16.28 -18.82
C TRP A 302 -14.13 14.88 -19.22
N ALA A 303 -14.92 13.82 -18.99
CA ALA A 303 -14.51 12.45 -19.32
C ALA A 303 -14.32 12.24 -20.84
N LYS A 304 -15.00 13.00 -21.69
CA LYS A 304 -14.85 12.95 -23.15
C LYS A 304 -13.55 13.61 -23.62
N GLU A 305 -13.04 14.61 -22.89
CA GLU A 305 -11.84 15.40 -23.23
C GLU A 305 -10.59 14.90 -22.47
N SER A 306 -10.78 14.26 -21.33
CA SER A 306 -9.69 13.80 -20.46
C SER A 306 -8.79 12.76 -21.14
N LYS A 307 -7.49 12.93 -20.99
CA LYS A 307 -6.49 11.96 -21.45
C LYS A 307 -6.27 10.84 -20.44
N THR A 308 -6.50 11.09 -19.16
CA THR A 308 -6.16 10.20 -18.03
C THR A 308 -7.41 9.62 -17.36
N GLY A 309 -8.52 10.34 -17.34
CA GLY A 309 -9.74 9.99 -16.60
C GLY A 309 -9.56 10.00 -15.08
N SER A 310 -8.50 10.63 -14.56
CA SER A 310 -8.17 10.66 -13.13
C SER A 310 -8.92 11.77 -12.40
N LYS A 311 -9.52 11.46 -11.24
CA LYS A 311 -10.21 12.42 -10.36
C LYS A 311 -9.38 13.66 -10.04
N SER A 312 -8.06 13.52 -9.94
CA SER A 312 -7.15 14.63 -9.65
C SER A 312 -7.04 15.67 -10.77
N ASP A 313 -7.50 15.35 -11.98
CA ASP A 313 -7.44 16.25 -13.13
C ASP A 313 -8.72 17.05 -13.31
N LEU A 314 -9.71 16.86 -12.42
CA LEU A 314 -10.92 17.68 -12.36
C LEU A 314 -10.57 19.05 -11.78
N SER A 315 -11.09 20.11 -12.41
CA SER A 315 -10.97 21.50 -11.94
C SER A 315 -11.90 21.82 -10.75
N PHE A 316 -12.74 20.85 -10.35
CA PHE A 316 -13.67 20.96 -9.23
C PHE A 316 -13.71 19.66 -8.43
N MET A 317 -14.18 19.74 -7.18
CA MET A 317 -14.35 18.55 -6.33
C MET A 317 -15.78 18.00 -6.52
N PRO A 318 -15.94 16.81 -7.13
CA PRO A 318 -17.25 16.19 -7.24
C PRO A 318 -17.73 15.69 -5.88
N PRO A 319 -19.04 15.73 -5.59
CA PRO A 319 -19.61 15.06 -4.41
C PRO A 319 -19.21 13.59 -4.37
N GLU A 320 -18.80 13.09 -3.22
CA GLU A 320 -18.27 11.75 -3.09
C GLU A 320 -19.29 10.67 -3.45
N ASN A 321 -20.58 10.88 -3.11
CA ASN A 321 -21.68 10.00 -3.48
C ASN A 321 -21.85 9.86 -5.00
N LEU A 322 -21.70 10.96 -5.76
CA LEU A 322 -21.77 10.94 -7.22
C LEU A 322 -20.52 10.28 -7.80
N TRP A 323 -19.33 10.64 -7.31
CA TRP A 323 -18.08 10.04 -7.79
C TRP A 323 -18.04 8.51 -7.61
N GLN A 324 -18.50 8.00 -6.46
CA GLN A 324 -18.60 6.55 -6.20
C GLN A 324 -19.54 5.79 -7.14
N ARG A 325 -20.50 6.47 -7.78
CA ARG A 325 -21.39 5.87 -8.76
C ARG A 325 -20.75 5.76 -10.15
N VAL A 326 -19.83 6.67 -10.50
CA VAL A 326 -19.21 6.72 -11.82
C VAL A 326 -17.76 6.26 -11.85
N ASN A 327 -17.12 6.05 -10.72
CA ASN A 327 -15.72 5.59 -10.65
C ASN A 327 -15.55 4.11 -11.04
N SER A 328 -14.32 3.72 -11.32
CA SER A 328 -13.97 2.33 -11.62
C SER A 328 -13.76 1.51 -10.34
N GLU A 329 -14.40 0.35 -10.27
CA GLU A 329 -14.22 -0.62 -9.19
C GLU A 329 -13.73 -1.96 -9.77
N ALA A 330 -12.87 -2.68 -9.03
CA ALA A 330 -12.23 -3.89 -9.53
C ALA A 330 -13.23 -5.04 -9.67
N ASP A 331 -14.03 -5.21 -8.63
CA ASP A 331 -14.98 -6.29 -8.45
C ASP A 331 -16.24 -6.15 -9.34
N ALA A 332 -16.58 -4.92 -9.76
CA ALA A 332 -17.69 -4.65 -10.67
C ALA A 332 -17.25 -4.49 -12.15
N CYS A 333 -15.99 -4.74 -12.47
CA CYS A 333 -15.46 -4.55 -13.82
C CYS A 333 -15.80 -5.76 -14.73
N MET A 334 -16.42 -5.50 -15.87
CA MET A 334 -16.74 -6.54 -16.87
C MET A 334 -15.52 -7.07 -17.66
N GLY A 335 -14.33 -6.50 -17.45
CA GLY A 335 -13.10 -6.98 -18.07
C GLY A 335 -13.15 -7.04 -19.60
N MET A 336 -12.97 -8.23 -20.15
CA MET A 336 -12.97 -8.50 -21.61
C MET A 336 -14.33 -8.21 -22.27
N ARG A 337 -15.43 -8.35 -21.54
CA ARG A 337 -16.81 -8.21 -22.04
C ARG A 337 -17.29 -6.75 -22.06
N CYS A 338 -16.48 -5.80 -21.55
CA CYS A 338 -16.88 -4.39 -21.47
C CYS A 338 -16.83 -3.71 -22.86
N LYS A 339 -17.96 -3.18 -23.33
CA LYS A 339 -18.06 -2.44 -24.58
C LYS A 339 -17.19 -1.15 -24.65
N PHE A 340 -16.80 -0.61 -23.50
CA PHE A 340 -15.92 0.57 -23.40
C PHE A 340 -14.44 0.20 -23.23
N ARG A 341 -14.05 -1.07 -23.34
CA ARG A 341 -12.70 -1.57 -23.04
C ARG A 341 -11.59 -0.81 -23.75
N GLU A 342 -11.76 -0.53 -25.04
CA GLU A 342 -10.74 0.14 -25.86
C GLU A 342 -10.46 1.58 -25.39
N LYS A 343 -11.49 2.27 -24.90
CA LYS A 343 -11.41 3.64 -24.37
C LYS A 343 -11.20 3.71 -22.85
N CYS A 344 -11.10 2.56 -22.19
CA CYS A 344 -11.05 2.47 -20.73
C CYS A 344 -9.74 3.06 -20.18
N PHE A 345 -9.82 4.09 -19.34
CA PHE A 345 -8.67 4.74 -18.72
C PHE A 345 -7.84 3.78 -17.86
N VAL A 346 -8.49 2.91 -17.07
CA VAL A 346 -7.79 1.92 -16.25
C VAL A 346 -7.02 0.92 -17.11
N MET A 347 -7.60 0.47 -18.24
CA MET A 347 -6.92 -0.45 -19.15
C MET A 347 -5.74 0.22 -19.86
N LYS A 348 -5.86 1.52 -20.17
CA LYS A 348 -4.75 2.31 -20.72
C LYS A 348 -3.60 2.38 -19.73
N VAL A 349 -3.87 2.77 -18.47
CA VAL A 349 -2.86 2.84 -17.41
C VAL A 349 -2.22 1.47 -17.16
N ARG A 350 -2.99 0.36 -17.17
CA ARG A 350 -2.45 -0.99 -17.01
C ARG A 350 -1.53 -1.40 -18.17
N LYS A 351 -1.89 -1.05 -19.41
CA LYS A 351 -1.04 -1.29 -20.57
C LYS A 351 0.27 -0.51 -20.48
N GLU A 352 0.19 0.77 -20.10
CA GLU A 352 1.37 1.62 -19.91
C GLU A 352 2.23 1.11 -18.75
N ALA A 353 1.63 0.65 -17.64
CA ALA A 353 2.34 0.04 -16.52
C ALA A 353 3.06 -1.26 -16.90
N ALA A 354 2.46 -2.07 -17.78
CA ALA A 354 3.10 -3.30 -18.28
C ALA A 354 4.36 -3.02 -19.11
N ASP A 355 4.46 -1.84 -19.74
CA ASP A 355 5.62 -1.42 -20.54
C ASP A 355 6.58 -0.51 -19.77
N ALA A 356 6.24 -0.11 -18.54
CA ALA A 356 7.02 0.84 -17.76
C ALA A 356 8.24 0.19 -17.07
N ASN A 357 9.33 0.95 -16.99
CA ASN A 357 10.54 0.63 -16.24
C ASN A 357 10.39 0.98 -14.75
N ILE A 358 9.73 2.12 -14.47
CA ILE A 358 9.51 2.63 -13.12
C ILE A 358 8.01 2.77 -12.88
N LEU A 359 7.51 2.17 -11.80
CA LEU A 359 6.15 2.37 -11.32
C LEU A 359 6.18 3.21 -10.05
N ILE A 360 5.35 4.26 -10.00
CA ILE A 360 5.14 5.07 -8.80
C ILE A 360 3.78 4.72 -8.25
N VAL A 361 3.73 4.33 -6.98
CA VAL A 361 2.51 3.95 -6.26
C VAL A 361 2.49 4.57 -4.86
N ASN A 362 1.34 4.57 -4.18
CA ASN A 362 1.31 4.79 -2.74
C ASN A 362 1.37 3.45 -1.98
N HIS A 363 1.63 3.52 -0.68
CA HIS A 363 1.74 2.33 0.17
C HIS A 363 0.48 1.47 0.13
N HIS A 364 -0.72 2.05 0.16
CA HIS A 364 -1.98 1.30 0.07
C HIS A 364 -2.15 0.55 -1.25
N MET A 365 -1.74 1.15 -2.37
CA MET A 365 -1.78 0.49 -3.67
C MET A 365 -0.78 -0.67 -3.75
N LEU A 366 0.39 -0.48 -3.17
CA LEU A 366 1.40 -1.54 -3.04
C LEU A 366 0.88 -2.69 -2.18
N PHE A 367 0.27 -2.40 -1.03
CA PHE A 367 -0.28 -3.45 -0.15
C PHE A 367 -1.44 -4.20 -0.79
N ALA A 368 -2.29 -3.54 -1.58
CA ALA A 368 -3.33 -4.21 -2.38
C ALA A 368 -2.73 -5.18 -3.42
N ASP A 369 -1.61 -4.83 -4.02
CA ASP A 369 -0.87 -5.71 -4.93
C ASP A 369 -0.24 -6.89 -4.18
N ILE A 370 0.39 -6.63 -3.03
CA ILE A 370 1.01 -7.65 -2.18
C ILE A 370 -0.04 -8.63 -1.66
N GLU A 371 -1.18 -8.16 -1.16
CA GLU A 371 -2.29 -9.00 -0.71
C GLU A 371 -2.78 -9.92 -1.83
N SER A 372 -2.98 -9.37 -3.03
CA SER A 372 -3.38 -10.17 -4.20
C SER A 372 -2.35 -11.24 -4.54
N ARG A 373 -1.04 -10.94 -4.43
CA ARG A 373 0.06 -11.90 -4.67
C ARG A 373 0.09 -13.01 -3.63
N MET A 374 -0.06 -12.66 -2.36
CA MET A 374 -0.11 -13.64 -1.25
C MET A 374 -1.34 -14.55 -1.35
N ASN A 375 -2.46 -14.04 -1.88
CA ASN A 375 -3.72 -14.78 -2.05
C ASN A 375 -3.80 -15.56 -3.39
N GLY A 376 -2.67 -15.87 -4.01
CA GLY A 376 -2.58 -16.83 -5.12
C GLY A 376 -2.18 -16.25 -6.47
N ALA A 377 -2.08 -14.92 -6.66
CA ALA A 377 -1.60 -14.36 -7.92
C ALA A 377 -0.10 -14.59 -8.16
N GLY A 378 0.68 -14.82 -7.08
CA GLY A 378 2.13 -15.03 -7.18
C GLY A 378 2.92 -13.75 -7.52
N TYR A 379 4.25 -13.88 -7.54
CA TYR A 379 5.16 -12.72 -7.72
C TYR A 379 5.74 -12.61 -9.13
N ASP A 380 5.54 -13.60 -9.97
CA ASP A 380 6.03 -13.63 -11.35
C ASP A 380 4.97 -13.24 -12.36
N ASP A 381 3.70 -13.18 -11.92
CA ASP A 381 2.55 -12.79 -12.71
C ASP A 381 2.05 -11.37 -12.40
N THR A 382 1.13 -10.91 -13.27
CA THR A 382 0.43 -9.63 -13.06
C THR A 382 -0.70 -9.80 -12.05
N ALA A 383 -0.53 -9.20 -10.87
CA ALA A 383 -1.60 -9.06 -9.87
C ALA A 383 -2.35 -7.72 -10.06
N VAL A 384 -2.26 -6.80 -9.13
CA VAL A 384 -2.72 -5.41 -9.30
C VAL A 384 -1.71 -4.62 -10.14
N LEU A 385 -0.41 -4.85 -9.87
CA LEU A 385 0.73 -4.33 -10.65
C LEU A 385 1.35 -5.44 -11.50
N PRO A 386 2.02 -5.10 -12.63
CA PRO A 386 2.87 -6.05 -13.34
C PRO A 386 3.98 -6.60 -12.45
N PRO A 387 4.60 -7.76 -12.77
CA PRO A 387 5.62 -8.36 -11.93
C PRO A 387 6.84 -7.45 -11.74
N TYR A 388 7.39 -7.45 -10.53
CA TYR A 388 8.59 -6.71 -10.12
C TYR A 388 9.30 -7.48 -8.99
N LYS A 389 10.62 -7.27 -8.84
CA LYS A 389 11.44 -7.87 -7.79
C LYS A 389 12.28 -6.84 -7.03
N ARG A 390 12.14 -5.55 -7.40
CA ARG A 390 12.87 -4.43 -6.79
C ARG A 390 11.88 -3.37 -6.33
N LEU A 391 12.03 -2.96 -5.08
CA LEU A 391 11.11 -2.05 -4.42
C LEU A 391 11.87 -0.96 -3.67
N VAL A 392 11.41 0.27 -3.78
CA VAL A 392 11.86 1.39 -2.96
C VAL A 392 10.67 1.91 -2.15
N PHE A 393 10.80 1.94 -0.84
CA PHE A 393 9.92 2.64 0.06
C PHE A 393 10.50 4.01 0.37
N ASP A 394 9.83 5.04 -0.09
CA ASP A 394 10.09 6.42 0.28
C ASP A 394 9.20 6.82 1.46
N GLU A 395 9.72 7.62 2.38
CA GLU A 395 9.12 7.92 3.68
C GLU A 395 8.74 6.64 4.46
N ALA A 396 9.71 5.73 4.55
CA ALA A 396 9.53 4.38 5.08
C ALA A 396 9.09 4.33 6.55
N HIS A 397 9.23 5.42 7.31
CA HIS A 397 8.74 5.51 8.69
C HIS A 397 7.22 5.24 8.80
N GLY A 398 6.44 5.60 7.77
CA GLY A 398 4.98 5.42 7.74
C GLY A 398 4.50 4.04 7.26
N ILE A 399 5.40 3.10 6.94
CA ILE A 399 5.01 1.78 6.40
C ILE A 399 4.13 1.02 7.38
N GLU A 400 4.46 1.02 8.66
CA GLU A 400 3.71 0.29 9.67
C GLU A 400 2.28 0.78 9.77
N ASP A 401 2.08 2.09 9.89
CA ASP A 401 0.75 2.68 9.99
C ASP A 401 -0.08 2.45 8.73
N ALA A 402 0.55 2.59 7.56
CA ALA A 402 -0.10 2.34 6.29
C ALA A 402 -0.50 0.86 6.13
N ALA A 403 0.36 -0.09 6.55
CA ALA A 403 0.06 -1.51 6.52
C ALA A 403 -1.04 -1.87 7.54
N THR A 404 -0.93 -1.40 8.77
CA THR A 404 -1.93 -1.60 9.81
C THR A 404 -3.31 -1.08 9.36
N SER A 405 -3.36 0.13 8.78
CA SER A 405 -4.58 0.72 8.24
C SER A 405 -5.14 -0.07 7.05
N PHE A 406 -4.28 -0.52 6.15
CA PHE A 406 -4.70 -1.29 4.97
C PHE A 406 -5.29 -2.65 5.33
N PHE A 407 -4.67 -3.38 6.25
CA PHE A 407 -5.10 -4.71 6.67
C PHE A 407 -6.19 -4.70 7.75
N SER A 408 -6.68 -3.52 8.16
CA SER A 408 -7.81 -3.40 9.08
C SER A 408 -9.14 -3.54 8.35
N ASN A 409 -10.03 -4.34 8.93
CA ASN A 409 -11.40 -4.49 8.46
C ASN A 409 -12.34 -3.64 9.32
N ALA A 410 -13.36 -3.06 8.70
CA ALA A 410 -14.33 -2.25 9.44
C ALA A 410 -15.74 -2.49 8.95
N LEU A 411 -16.66 -2.68 9.92
CA LEU A 411 -18.09 -2.83 9.71
C LEU A 411 -18.82 -1.63 10.31
N ASN A 412 -19.72 -0.99 9.55
CA ASN A 412 -20.60 0.07 10.04
C ASN A 412 -21.91 0.11 9.25
N ARG A 413 -22.93 0.79 9.80
CA ARG A 413 -24.25 0.92 9.18
C ARG A 413 -24.20 1.47 7.75
N PHE A 414 -23.36 2.45 7.46
CA PHE A 414 -23.33 3.08 6.15
C PHE A 414 -22.76 2.14 5.07
N ARG A 415 -21.75 1.36 5.41
CA ARG A 415 -21.19 0.33 4.51
C ARG A 415 -22.24 -0.72 4.20
N ILE A 416 -22.97 -1.21 5.21
CA ILE A 416 -24.03 -2.23 5.05
C ILE A 416 -25.18 -1.66 4.22
N LEU A 417 -25.75 -0.53 4.66
CA LEU A 417 -26.91 0.09 3.99
C LEU A 417 -26.59 0.48 2.54
N LYS A 418 -25.35 0.86 2.24
CA LYS A 418 -24.92 1.14 0.87
C LYS A 418 -25.09 -0.09 -0.03
N GLN A 419 -24.64 -1.28 0.42
CA GLN A 419 -24.74 -2.50 -0.39
C GLN A 419 -26.21 -2.95 -0.51
N LEU A 420 -26.95 -2.95 0.58
CA LEU A 420 -28.38 -3.32 0.57
C LEU A 420 -29.20 -2.42 -0.33
N ASN A 421 -28.94 -1.10 -0.32
CA ASN A 421 -29.63 -0.13 -1.18
C ASN A 421 -29.27 -0.23 -2.67
N LEU A 422 -28.14 -0.83 -3.02
CA LEU A 422 -27.81 -1.18 -4.41
C LEU A 422 -28.64 -2.38 -4.89
N LEU A 423 -28.95 -3.32 -3.99
CA LEU A 423 -29.83 -4.46 -4.32
C LEU A 423 -31.29 -4.03 -4.37
N TYR A 424 -31.77 -3.38 -3.32
CA TYR A 424 -33.17 -2.96 -3.20
C TYR A 424 -33.31 -1.68 -2.39
N ARG A 425 -33.96 -0.69 -2.96
CA ARG A 425 -34.25 0.58 -2.31
C ARG A 425 -35.65 1.08 -2.66
N GLN A 426 -36.49 1.27 -1.66
CA GLN A 426 -37.81 1.91 -1.79
C GLN A 426 -37.74 3.38 -1.36
N ARG A 427 -38.23 4.25 -2.20
CA ARG A 427 -38.43 5.68 -1.93
C ARG A 427 -39.84 6.09 -2.33
N LYS A 428 -40.71 6.36 -1.34
CA LYS A 428 -42.12 6.72 -1.59
C LYS A 428 -42.80 5.69 -2.53
N ALA A 429 -43.11 6.10 -3.75
CA ALA A 429 -43.73 5.26 -4.77
C ALA A 429 -42.74 4.63 -5.78
N SER A 430 -41.45 4.94 -5.70
CA SER A 430 -40.44 4.37 -6.62
C SER A 430 -39.59 3.31 -5.91
N VAL A 431 -39.34 2.22 -6.62
CA VAL A 431 -38.42 1.17 -6.18
C VAL A 431 -37.27 1.11 -7.17
N THR A 432 -36.05 1.04 -6.66
CA THR A 432 -34.81 1.02 -7.45
C THR A 432 -33.89 -0.05 -6.90
N GLY A 433 -32.93 -0.52 -7.70
CA GLY A 433 -31.91 -1.49 -7.33
C GLY A 433 -31.83 -2.65 -8.31
N TYR A 434 -30.83 -3.51 -8.11
CA TYR A 434 -30.52 -4.60 -9.06
C TYR A 434 -31.49 -5.78 -8.98
N LEU A 435 -32.22 -5.93 -7.86
CA LEU A 435 -33.05 -7.09 -7.56
C LEU A 435 -34.07 -7.39 -8.67
N PHE A 436 -34.79 -6.37 -9.19
CA PHE A 436 -35.79 -6.58 -10.24
C PHE A 436 -35.19 -7.09 -11.54
N THR A 437 -34.06 -6.52 -11.94
CA THR A 437 -33.36 -6.97 -13.15
C THR A 437 -32.84 -8.39 -12.98
N LEU A 438 -32.30 -8.73 -11.81
CA LEU A 438 -31.84 -10.08 -11.49
C LEU A 438 -32.99 -11.10 -11.55
N SER A 439 -34.12 -10.79 -10.89
CA SER A 439 -35.31 -11.67 -10.89
C SER A 439 -35.89 -11.83 -12.28
N ALA A 440 -35.95 -10.76 -13.09
CA ALA A 440 -36.43 -10.82 -14.46
C ALA A 440 -35.54 -11.68 -15.40
N LEU A 441 -34.23 -11.76 -15.13
CA LEU A 441 -33.27 -12.58 -15.88
C LEU A 441 -33.20 -14.03 -15.37
N SER A 442 -33.61 -14.27 -14.14
CA SER A 442 -33.53 -15.59 -13.51
C SER A 442 -34.68 -16.49 -13.94
N ARG A 443 -34.39 -17.79 -14.12
CA ARG A 443 -35.37 -18.82 -14.49
C ARG A 443 -35.94 -19.61 -13.32
N ILE A 444 -35.51 -19.27 -12.08
CA ILE A 444 -36.05 -19.89 -10.87
C ILE A 444 -37.29 -19.12 -10.40
N GLU A 445 -37.98 -19.68 -9.40
CA GLU A 445 -39.06 -19.01 -8.72
C GLU A 445 -38.64 -17.63 -8.20
N ASP A 446 -39.51 -16.63 -8.33
CA ASP A 446 -39.21 -15.27 -7.90
C ASP A 446 -39.08 -15.18 -6.38
N LYS A 447 -37.89 -14.85 -5.93
CA LYS A 447 -37.51 -14.67 -4.52
C LYS A 447 -37.41 -13.20 -4.10
N SER A 448 -37.90 -12.28 -4.93
CA SER A 448 -37.78 -10.83 -4.65
C SER A 448 -38.37 -10.44 -3.30
N ALA A 449 -39.53 -11.01 -2.94
CA ALA A 449 -40.21 -10.73 -1.67
C ALA A 449 -39.41 -11.23 -0.45
N GLU A 450 -38.75 -12.38 -0.58
CA GLU A 450 -37.91 -12.94 0.48
C GLU A 450 -36.66 -12.06 0.69
N VAL A 451 -36.03 -11.59 -0.40
CA VAL A 451 -34.87 -10.67 -0.35
C VAL A 451 -35.27 -9.33 0.29
N GLU A 452 -36.43 -8.77 -0.10
CA GLU A 452 -36.94 -7.54 0.48
C GLU A 452 -37.17 -7.65 2.00
N ASP A 453 -37.79 -8.75 2.44
CA ASP A 453 -38.05 -9.05 3.85
C ASP A 453 -36.73 -9.18 4.64
N GLU A 454 -35.73 -9.94 4.11
CA GLU A 454 -34.43 -10.09 4.76
C GLU A 454 -33.62 -8.77 4.81
N ILE A 455 -33.73 -7.93 3.78
CA ILE A 455 -33.16 -6.58 3.80
C ILE A 455 -33.84 -5.72 4.88
N GLY A 456 -35.17 -5.85 5.04
CA GLY A 456 -35.93 -5.20 6.09
C GLY A 456 -35.48 -5.62 7.50
N LYS A 457 -35.36 -6.93 7.73
CA LYS A 457 -34.85 -7.50 9.00
C LYS A 457 -33.44 -7.05 9.28
N THR A 458 -32.54 -7.01 8.26
CA THR A 458 -31.18 -6.55 8.40
C THR A 458 -31.14 -5.08 8.87
N LYS A 459 -31.98 -4.20 8.28
CA LYS A 459 -32.05 -2.79 8.69
C LYS A 459 -32.48 -2.62 10.14
N THR A 460 -33.46 -3.35 10.56
CA THR A 460 -33.94 -3.38 11.97
C THR A 460 -32.86 -3.91 12.93
N ALA A 461 -32.16 -4.96 12.53
CA ALA A 461 -31.03 -5.52 13.30
C ALA A 461 -29.88 -4.52 13.47
N ILE A 462 -29.57 -3.72 12.42
CA ILE A 462 -28.53 -2.67 12.49
C ILE A 462 -28.94 -1.57 13.47
N GLU A 463 -30.20 -1.13 13.45
CA GLU A 463 -30.71 -0.12 14.40
C GLU A 463 -30.61 -0.62 15.84
N ALA A 464 -30.96 -1.87 16.08
CA ALA A 464 -30.84 -2.52 17.41
C ALA A 464 -29.34 -2.62 17.83
N LEU A 465 -28.45 -2.96 16.92
CA LEU A 465 -27.00 -3.02 17.18
C LEU A 465 -26.46 -1.63 17.55
N GLU A 466 -26.82 -0.57 16.81
CA GLU A 466 -26.37 0.79 17.10
C GLU A 466 -26.91 1.32 18.44
N SER A 467 -28.16 1.02 18.75
CA SER A 467 -28.76 1.39 20.02
C SER A 467 -28.03 0.74 21.21
N GLU A 468 -27.79 -0.57 21.14
CA GLU A 468 -27.05 -1.30 22.17
C GLU A 468 -25.60 -0.80 22.31
N THR A 469 -24.95 -0.55 21.18
CA THR A 469 -23.59 -0.02 21.15
C THR A 469 -23.50 1.37 21.80
N SER A 470 -24.49 2.23 21.55
CA SER A 470 -24.58 3.55 22.18
C SER A 470 -24.67 3.45 23.70
N LEU A 471 -25.47 2.52 24.20
CA LEU A 471 -25.61 2.28 25.64
C LEU A 471 -24.31 1.76 26.27
N ALA A 472 -23.66 0.80 25.60
CA ALA A 472 -22.42 0.20 26.10
C ALA A 472 -21.23 1.16 26.08
N LEU A 473 -21.08 2.04 25.08
CA LEU A 473 -20.04 3.05 25.03
C LEU A 473 -20.29 4.18 26.06
N GLY A 474 -21.55 4.61 26.23
CA GLY A 474 -21.90 5.70 27.13
C GLY A 474 -21.20 7.01 26.74
N ARG A 475 -20.16 7.44 27.47
CA ARG A 475 -19.37 8.65 27.17
C ARG A 475 -18.03 8.35 26.49
N ASP A 476 -17.69 7.07 26.34
CA ASP A 476 -16.44 6.67 25.72
C ASP A 476 -16.55 6.82 24.18
N PHE A 477 -15.49 7.28 23.53
CA PHE A 477 -15.42 7.35 22.07
C PHE A 477 -14.90 6.05 21.45
N THR A 478 -14.22 5.23 22.24
CA THR A 478 -13.66 3.95 21.82
C THR A 478 -13.87 2.89 22.91
N LEU A 479 -14.12 1.66 22.51
CA LEU A 479 -14.24 0.52 23.41
C LEU A 479 -13.55 -0.68 22.77
N ARG A 480 -12.44 -1.16 23.39
CA ARG A 480 -11.71 -2.34 22.92
C ARG A 480 -12.31 -3.60 23.54
N LEU A 481 -12.42 -4.66 22.75
CA LEU A 481 -12.85 -5.99 23.17
C LEU A 481 -11.65 -6.82 23.65
N PHE A 482 -11.67 -7.22 24.90
CA PHE A 482 -10.75 -8.16 25.55
C PHE A 482 -11.42 -8.74 26.80
N GLN A 483 -10.81 -9.71 27.46
CA GLN A 483 -11.44 -10.40 28.61
C GLN A 483 -12.00 -9.44 29.66
N GLY A 484 -11.29 -8.33 29.96
CA GLY A 484 -11.72 -7.35 30.97
C GLY A 484 -12.96 -6.53 30.56
N THR A 485 -13.23 -6.36 29.26
CA THR A 485 -14.39 -5.61 28.73
C THR A 485 -15.45 -6.52 28.12
N SER A 486 -15.20 -7.83 28.00
CA SER A 486 -16.13 -8.77 27.36
C SER A 486 -17.56 -8.73 27.92
N PRO A 487 -17.81 -8.51 29.23
CA PRO A 487 -19.16 -8.35 29.75
C PRO A 487 -19.96 -7.19 29.14
N ARG A 488 -19.28 -6.08 28.79
CA ARG A 488 -19.89 -4.92 28.09
C ARG A 488 -20.24 -5.25 26.64
N PHE A 489 -19.55 -6.24 26.04
CA PHE A 489 -19.75 -6.65 24.66
C PHE A 489 -20.78 -7.77 24.50
N THR A 490 -21.22 -8.46 25.54
CA THR A 490 -22.07 -9.65 25.43
C THR A 490 -23.33 -9.37 24.60
N THR A 491 -24.07 -8.32 24.94
CA THR A 491 -25.27 -7.92 24.21
C THR A 491 -24.97 -7.41 22.80
N ILE A 492 -23.84 -6.71 22.62
CA ILE A 492 -23.37 -6.24 21.32
C ILE A 492 -23.04 -7.43 20.40
N ILE A 493 -22.32 -8.43 20.90
CA ILE A 493 -21.97 -9.64 20.14
C ILE A 493 -23.22 -10.37 19.70
N ASP A 494 -24.23 -10.48 20.56
CA ASP A 494 -25.51 -11.10 20.20
C ASP A 494 -26.24 -10.31 19.09
N LYS A 495 -26.19 -8.98 19.10
CA LYS A 495 -26.73 -8.16 18.00
C LYS A 495 -25.89 -8.30 16.70
N ILE A 496 -24.56 -8.42 16.82
CA ILE A 496 -23.70 -8.69 15.65
C ILE A 496 -24.07 -10.04 15.01
N LYS A 497 -24.32 -11.10 15.79
CA LYS A 497 -24.80 -12.41 15.30
C LYS A 497 -26.06 -12.27 14.46
N ILE A 498 -27.03 -11.47 14.96
CA ILE A 498 -28.30 -11.25 14.25
C ILE A 498 -28.05 -10.51 12.91
N VAL A 499 -27.24 -9.45 12.92
CA VAL A 499 -26.87 -8.71 11.69
C VAL A 499 -26.14 -9.64 10.71
N GLN A 500 -25.19 -10.42 11.18
CA GLN A 500 -24.45 -11.41 10.40
C GLN A 500 -25.37 -12.42 9.74
N HIS A 501 -26.32 -13.01 10.52
CA HIS A 501 -27.27 -13.99 10.03
C HIS A 501 -28.12 -13.43 8.88
N HIS A 502 -28.73 -12.27 9.06
CA HIS A 502 -29.56 -11.67 8.01
C HIS A 502 -28.76 -11.24 6.79
N LEU A 503 -27.54 -10.71 6.95
CA LEU A 503 -26.64 -10.41 5.82
C LEU A 503 -26.25 -11.68 5.04
N ALA A 504 -25.99 -12.80 5.73
CA ALA A 504 -25.71 -14.08 5.11
C ALA A 504 -26.92 -14.61 4.32
N ASN A 505 -28.12 -14.47 4.86
CA ASN A 505 -29.36 -14.84 4.17
C ASN A 505 -29.55 -14.00 2.90
N VAL A 506 -29.41 -12.67 2.97
CA VAL A 506 -29.47 -11.81 1.77
C VAL A 506 -28.47 -12.28 0.71
N SER A 507 -27.21 -12.56 1.12
CA SER A 507 -26.18 -13.05 0.21
C SER A 507 -26.56 -14.40 -0.42
N GLY A 508 -27.10 -15.33 0.36
CA GLY A 508 -27.58 -16.63 -0.10
C GLY A 508 -28.68 -16.52 -1.14
N LEU A 509 -29.75 -15.77 -0.83
CA LEU A 509 -30.87 -15.55 -1.74
C LEU A 509 -30.46 -14.92 -3.08
N ILE A 510 -29.64 -13.88 -3.05
CA ILE A 510 -29.12 -13.23 -4.28
C ILE A 510 -28.25 -14.20 -5.08
N ARG A 511 -27.46 -15.04 -4.40
CA ARG A 511 -26.61 -16.05 -5.08
C ARG A 511 -27.47 -17.10 -5.77
N GLU A 512 -28.56 -17.54 -5.17
CA GLU A 512 -29.54 -18.45 -5.80
C GLU A 512 -30.19 -17.81 -7.02
N ILE A 513 -30.64 -16.56 -6.93
CA ILE A 513 -31.21 -15.82 -8.07
C ILE A 513 -30.19 -15.76 -9.25
N ILE A 514 -28.92 -15.40 -8.95
CA ILE A 514 -27.87 -15.32 -9.97
C ILE A 514 -27.58 -16.70 -10.57
N ALA A 515 -27.59 -17.78 -9.80
CA ALA A 515 -27.38 -19.14 -10.29
C ALA A 515 -28.48 -19.60 -11.25
N GLY A 516 -29.70 -19.06 -11.13
CA GLY A 516 -30.81 -19.31 -12.06
C GLY A 516 -30.75 -18.54 -13.37
N ILE A 517 -29.77 -17.68 -13.61
CA ILE A 517 -29.63 -16.89 -14.84
C ILE A 517 -28.91 -17.69 -15.92
N SER A 518 -29.43 -17.61 -17.15
CA SER A 518 -28.85 -18.31 -18.33
C SER A 518 -27.47 -17.77 -18.70
N ASP A 519 -26.63 -18.65 -19.26
CA ASP A 519 -25.30 -18.26 -19.79
C ASP A 519 -25.38 -17.16 -20.87
N ASP A 520 -26.45 -17.12 -21.65
CA ASP A 520 -26.68 -16.11 -22.70
C ASP A 520 -26.87 -14.69 -22.10
N ASP A 521 -27.36 -14.58 -20.88
CA ASP A 521 -27.66 -13.32 -20.21
C ASP A 521 -26.50 -12.84 -19.30
N LEU A 522 -25.42 -13.64 -19.14
CA LEU A 522 -24.29 -13.33 -18.25
C LEU A 522 -23.51 -12.05 -18.62
N ASP A 523 -23.74 -11.50 -19.82
CA ASP A 523 -23.12 -10.22 -20.25
C ASP A 523 -23.82 -8.98 -19.71
N ASN A 524 -24.93 -9.13 -18.98
CA ASN A 524 -25.61 -8.01 -18.35
C ASN A 524 -24.78 -7.38 -17.22
N SER A 525 -24.58 -6.06 -17.28
CA SER A 525 -23.78 -5.33 -16.28
C SER A 525 -24.31 -5.45 -14.85
N VAL A 526 -25.63 -5.59 -14.67
CA VAL A 526 -26.28 -5.76 -13.36
C VAL A 526 -25.77 -7.00 -12.64
N ILE A 527 -25.48 -8.09 -13.36
CA ILE A 527 -24.94 -9.32 -12.77
C ILE A 527 -23.53 -9.08 -12.19
N TYR A 528 -22.67 -8.32 -12.89
CA TYR A 528 -21.34 -7.97 -12.40
C TYR A 528 -21.40 -7.05 -11.19
N GLU A 529 -22.26 -6.04 -11.21
CA GLU A 529 -22.49 -5.16 -10.07
C GLU A 529 -23.03 -5.94 -8.85
N SER A 530 -23.99 -6.84 -9.08
CA SER A 530 -24.57 -7.67 -8.00
C SER A 530 -23.55 -8.64 -7.43
N LYS A 531 -22.72 -9.28 -8.26
CA LYS A 531 -21.60 -10.12 -7.78
C LYS A 531 -20.58 -9.31 -6.96
N ALA A 532 -20.36 -8.03 -7.30
CA ALA A 532 -19.51 -7.14 -6.50
C ALA A 532 -20.16 -6.83 -5.14
N VAL A 533 -21.47 -6.55 -5.13
CA VAL A 533 -22.23 -6.34 -3.90
C VAL A 533 -22.16 -7.58 -3.01
N LEU A 534 -22.34 -8.78 -3.58
CA LEU A 534 -22.23 -10.05 -2.83
C LEU A 534 -20.88 -10.21 -2.16
N ARG A 535 -19.77 -10.04 -2.90
CA ARG A 535 -18.43 -10.14 -2.32
C ARG A 535 -18.22 -9.18 -1.15
N ARG A 536 -18.79 -7.97 -1.23
CA ARG A 536 -18.71 -6.98 -0.14
C ARG A 536 -19.57 -7.36 1.05
N ILE A 537 -20.76 -7.93 0.81
CA ILE A 537 -21.61 -8.46 1.88
C ILE A 537 -20.90 -9.64 2.55
N ASP A 538 -20.35 -10.58 1.78
CA ASP A 538 -19.63 -11.74 2.31
C ASP A 538 -18.42 -11.32 3.15
N ALA A 539 -17.66 -10.28 2.73
CA ALA A 539 -16.58 -9.72 3.52
C ALA A 539 -17.07 -9.10 4.84
N MET A 540 -18.24 -8.43 4.83
CA MET A 540 -18.86 -7.90 6.05
C MET A 540 -19.36 -9.02 6.97
N VAL A 541 -19.93 -10.10 6.42
CA VAL A 541 -20.33 -11.31 7.16
C VAL A 541 -19.10 -11.94 7.82
N ALA A 542 -17.97 -12.06 7.11
CA ALA A 542 -16.73 -12.58 7.66
C ALA A 542 -16.18 -11.71 8.80
N THR A 543 -16.16 -10.37 8.61
CA THR A 543 -15.76 -9.44 9.69
C THR A 543 -16.67 -9.57 10.92
N ALA A 544 -17.99 -9.67 10.72
CA ALA A 544 -18.93 -9.89 11.81
C ALA A 544 -18.68 -11.24 12.51
N GLN A 545 -18.36 -12.29 11.76
CA GLN A 545 -18.01 -13.60 12.31
C GLN A 545 -16.75 -13.53 13.18
N ASN A 546 -15.71 -12.82 12.74
CA ASN A 546 -14.47 -12.65 13.51
C ASN A 546 -14.75 -11.93 14.86
N PHE A 547 -15.67 -10.95 14.87
CA PHE A 547 -16.12 -10.33 16.13
C PHE A 547 -16.83 -11.33 17.05
N VAL A 548 -17.63 -12.25 16.50
CA VAL A 548 -18.34 -13.26 17.28
C VAL A 548 -17.37 -14.27 17.89
N SER A 549 -16.34 -14.66 17.15
CA SER A 549 -15.31 -15.61 17.57
C SER A 549 -13.98 -14.93 17.94
N TRP A 550 -14.03 -13.71 18.47
CA TRP A 550 -12.84 -12.88 18.74
C TRP A 550 -11.75 -13.57 19.57
N GLU A 551 -12.12 -14.48 20.46
CA GLU A 551 -11.19 -15.24 21.30
C GLU A 551 -10.32 -16.22 20.49
N GLU A 552 -10.77 -16.61 19.30
CA GLU A 552 -10.05 -17.47 18.35
C GLU A 552 -9.03 -16.69 17.51
N HIS A 553 -9.02 -15.34 17.59
CA HIS A 553 -8.20 -14.44 16.82
C HIS A 553 -7.24 -13.59 17.69
N PRO A 554 -6.32 -14.21 18.44
CA PRO A 554 -5.38 -13.49 19.32
C PRO A 554 -4.43 -12.57 18.57
N GLU A 555 -4.26 -12.75 17.26
CA GLU A 555 -3.44 -11.91 16.36
C GLU A 555 -4.13 -10.60 15.97
N SER A 556 -5.42 -10.42 16.33
CA SER A 556 -6.24 -9.25 15.97
C SER A 556 -6.69 -8.48 17.22
N VAL A 557 -6.85 -7.18 17.04
CA VAL A 557 -7.44 -6.26 18.03
C VAL A 557 -8.83 -5.89 17.54
N PHE A 558 -9.85 -6.20 18.35
CA PHE A 558 -11.25 -5.87 18.09
C PHE A 558 -11.68 -4.68 18.92
N TRP A 559 -12.30 -3.70 18.27
CA TRP A 559 -12.73 -2.49 18.98
C TRP A 559 -13.85 -1.75 18.25
N ILE A 560 -14.55 -0.89 18.97
CA ILE A 560 -15.61 -0.03 18.44
C ILE A 560 -15.17 1.42 18.62
N GLN A 561 -15.45 2.26 17.61
CA GLN A 561 -15.32 3.70 17.73
C GLN A 561 -16.60 4.42 17.36
N ALA A 562 -16.94 5.47 18.13
CA ALA A 562 -17.97 6.41 17.81
C ALA A 562 -17.42 7.51 16.86
N LYS A 563 -18.01 7.65 15.70
CA LYS A 563 -17.69 8.70 14.72
C LYS A 563 -18.82 9.68 14.57
N ARG A 564 -18.53 10.96 14.50
CA ARG A 564 -19.54 11.98 14.25
C ARG A 564 -20.12 11.84 12.85
N LEU A 565 -21.43 12.01 12.77
CA LEU A 565 -22.15 12.05 11.50
C LEU A 565 -21.69 13.25 10.66
N PRO A 566 -21.53 13.10 9.34
CA PRO A 566 -21.32 14.23 8.43
C PRO A 566 -22.42 15.27 8.61
N PRO A 567 -22.13 16.59 8.56
CA PRO A 567 -23.11 17.65 8.83
C PRO A 567 -24.39 17.58 7.99
N SER A 568 -24.27 17.15 6.73
CA SER A 568 -25.42 16.96 5.83
C SER A 568 -26.35 15.84 6.28
N ILE A 569 -25.80 14.74 6.81
CA ILE A 569 -26.58 13.61 7.33
C ILE A 569 -27.17 13.97 8.70
N ALA A 570 -26.37 14.60 9.57
CA ALA A 570 -26.80 15.02 10.89
C ALA A 570 -28.02 15.95 10.84
N LYS A 571 -28.03 16.96 9.94
CA LYS A 571 -29.19 17.85 9.73
C LYS A 571 -30.45 17.08 9.33
N ASN A 572 -30.32 16.13 8.42
CA ASN A 572 -31.44 15.32 7.94
C ASN A 572 -32.00 14.38 9.04
N MET A 573 -31.15 13.87 9.91
CA MET A 573 -31.56 13.00 11.02
C MET A 573 -32.18 13.79 12.16
N GLN A 574 -31.63 14.95 12.52
CA GLN A 574 -32.23 15.87 13.48
C GLN A 574 -33.65 16.32 13.06
N ALA A 575 -33.88 16.59 11.76
CA ALA A 575 -35.19 16.89 11.23
C ALA A 575 -36.20 15.75 11.37
N ARG A 576 -35.73 14.51 11.61
CA ARG A 576 -36.55 13.30 11.86
C ARG A 576 -36.67 12.95 13.34
N GLY A 577 -36.11 13.77 14.25
CA GLY A 577 -36.15 13.53 15.69
C GLY A 577 -35.08 12.58 16.23
N ASP A 578 -34.08 12.18 15.42
CA ASP A 578 -32.97 11.37 15.87
C ASP A 578 -31.90 12.28 16.50
N VAL A 579 -31.59 12.02 17.78
CA VAL A 579 -30.75 12.92 18.61
C VAL A 579 -29.29 12.45 18.65
N ASN A 580 -28.96 11.22 18.21
CA ASN A 580 -27.61 10.69 18.30
C ASN A 580 -26.70 11.27 17.17
N PRO A 581 -25.73 12.13 17.50
CA PRO A 581 -24.82 12.71 16.52
C PRO A 581 -23.71 11.76 16.03
N PHE A 582 -23.71 10.50 16.52
CA PHE A 582 -22.67 9.51 16.23
C PHE A 582 -23.23 8.31 15.47
N TYR A 583 -22.34 7.64 14.75
CA TYR A 583 -22.47 6.27 14.27
C TYR A 583 -21.30 5.44 14.76
N TYR A 584 -21.44 4.11 14.74
CA TYR A 584 -20.44 3.22 15.31
C TYR A 584 -19.75 2.40 14.22
N GLU A 585 -18.44 2.26 14.38
CA GLU A 585 -17.61 1.47 13.49
C GLU A 585 -16.94 0.37 14.30
N PHE A 586 -17.18 -0.88 13.89
CA PHE A 586 -16.62 -2.10 14.46
C PHE A 586 -15.37 -2.42 13.65
N VAL A 587 -14.21 -2.38 14.28
CA VAL A 587 -12.92 -2.49 13.62
C VAL A 587 -12.16 -3.70 14.13
N GLU A 588 -11.69 -4.51 13.19
CA GLU A 588 -10.71 -5.56 13.39
C GLU A 588 -9.37 -5.08 12.82
N THR A 589 -8.33 -5.05 13.64
CA THR A 589 -7.00 -4.55 13.26
C THR A 589 -5.94 -5.59 13.60
N PRO A 590 -4.98 -5.93 12.70
CA PRO A 590 -3.85 -6.77 13.06
C PRO A 590 -3.04 -6.18 14.22
N LEU A 591 -2.75 -6.98 15.23
CA LEU A 591 -1.91 -6.58 16.36
C LEU A 591 -0.47 -6.32 15.92
N ASP A 592 0.04 -7.19 15.05
CA ASP A 592 1.40 -7.14 14.51
C ASP A 592 1.39 -7.40 12.99
N ILE A 593 1.91 -6.45 12.22
CA ILE A 593 2.01 -6.56 10.76
C ILE A 593 3.34 -7.18 10.30
N ALA A 594 4.30 -7.35 11.19
CA ALA A 594 5.65 -7.77 10.86
C ALA A 594 5.72 -9.14 10.14
N PRO A 595 4.96 -10.19 10.56
CA PRO A 595 4.94 -11.46 9.83
C PRO A 595 4.37 -11.35 8.42
N MET A 596 3.35 -10.51 8.21
CA MET A 596 2.73 -10.27 6.90
C MET A 596 3.70 -9.55 5.98
N MET A 597 4.36 -8.52 6.48
CA MET A 597 5.36 -7.75 5.74
C MET A 597 6.56 -8.60 5.35
N ASN A 598 7.03 -9.48 6.25
CA ASN A 598 8.11 -10.40 5.90
C ASN A 598 7.72 -11.31 4.73
N ARG A 599 6.61 -12.05 4.87
CA ARG A 599 6.12 -12.99 3.84
C ARG A 599 5.72 -12.30 2.53
N GLY A 600 5.13 -11.11 2.63
CA GLY A 600 4.58 -10.39 1.47
C GLY A 600 5.60 -9.49 0.76
N VAL A 601 6.62 -9.00 1.46
CA VAL A 601 7.56 -8.01 0.92
C VAL A 601 9.01 -8.51 0.99
N PHE A 602 9.54 -8.71 2.21
CA PHE A 602 10.98 -8.85 2.37
C PHE A 602 11.52 -10.21 1.90
N GLU A 603 10.76 -11.28 2.03
CA GLU A 603 11.14 -12.61 1.58
C GLU A 603 11.09 -12.75 0.04
N PRO A 604 9.99 -12.38 -0.68
CA PRO A 604 9.87 -12.64 -2.11
C PRO A 604 10.60 -11.61 -2.99
N MET A 605 10.94 -10.41 -2.48
CA MET A 605 11.65 -9.39 -3.26
C MET A 605 13.16 -9.66 -3.28
N LYS A 606 13.79 -9.45 -4.44
CA LYS A 606 15.26 -9.52 -4.55
C LYS A 606 15.93 -8.42 -3.75
N SER A 607 15.47 -7.18 -3.91
CA SER A 607 16.00 -6.04 -3.17
C SER A 607 14.87 -5.09 -2.78
N VAL A 608 14.93 -4.60 -1.53
CA VAL A 608 14.04 -3.58 -1.00
C VAL A 608 14.90 -2.47 -0.40
N VAL A 609 14.66 -1.23 -0.80
CA VAL A 609 15.31 -0.04 -0.23
C VAL A 609 14.27 0.72 0.57
N CYS A 610 14.47 0.85 1.88
CA CYS A 610 13.65 1.64 2.78
C CYS A 610 14.41 2.92 3.13
N THR A 611 13.87 4.08 2.77
CA THR A 611 14.50 5.37 3.05
C THR A 611 13.53 6.33 3.73
N SER A 612 14.00 7.03 4.74
CA SER A 612 13.25 8.09 5.44
C SER A 612 14.21 9.04 6.18
N ALA A 613 13.68 10.16 6.63
CA ALA A 613 14.43 11.10 7.48
C ALA A 613 14.49 10.67 8.94
N THR A 614 13.60 9.77 9.38
CA THR A 614 13.42 9.42 10.79
C THR A 614 13.07 7.93 10.91
N ILE A 615 14.07 7.08 11.11
CA ILE A 615 13.94 5.62 11.31
C ILE A 615 14.62 5.19 12.61
N THR A 616 15.79 5.76 12.90
CA THR A 616 16.61 5.36 14.04
C THR A 616 16.09 5.94 15.36
N ILE A 617 16.28 5.17 16.43
CA ILE A 617 16.09 5.60 17.80
C ILE A 617 17.38 5.27 18.55
N SER A 618 17.94 6.26 19.27
CA SER A 618 19.24 6.09 19.95
C SER A 618 20.31 5.50 19.02
N LYS A 619 20.32 5.92 17.75
CA LYS A 619 21.24 5.46 16.69
C LYS A 619 21.13 3.98 16.34
N THR A 620 20.02 3.34 16.61
CA THR A 620 19.75 1.96 16.18
C THR A 620 18.51 1.88 15.31
N PHE A 621 18.49 0.93 14.38
CA PHE A 621 17.34 0.63 13.52
C PHE A 621 16.43 -0.46 14.09
N ASP A 622 16.77 -1.03 15.28
CA ASP A 622 16.18 -2.28 15.75
C ASP A 622 14.71 -2.17 16.08
N PHE A 623 14.28 -1.04 16.65
CA PHE A 623 12.86 -0.78 16.91
C PHE A 623 12.05 -0.87 15.63
N TRP A 624 12.43 -0.09 14.61
CA TRP A 624 11.70 -0.03 13.35
C TRP A 624 11.79 -1.36 12.58
N LYS A 625 12.98 -1.98 12.46
CA LYS A 625 13.16 -3.28 11.80
C LYS A 625 12.26 -4.37 12.38
N LYS A 626 12.10 -4.39 13.71
CA LYS A 626 11.23 -5.33 14.40
C LYS A 626 9.76 -5.08 14.03
N ARG A 627 9.33 -3.84 14.04
CA ARG A 627 7.94 -3.43 13.79
C ARG A 627 7.47 -3.71 12.35
N VAL A 628 8.37 -3.60 11.37
CA VAL A 628 8.05 -3.85 9.96
C VAL A 628 8.41 -5.26 9.47
N GLY A 629 9.01 -6.10 10.33
CA GLY A 629 9.29 -7.51 9.99
C GLY A 629 10.65 -7.78 9.35
N ILE A 630 11.55 -6.79 9.24
CA ILE A 630 12.92 -7.01 8.73
C ILE A 630 13.75 -7.87 9.69
N SER A 631 13.39 -7.92 10.97
CA SER A 631 14.05 -8.79 11.96
C SER A 631 13.91 -10.29 11.67
N PHE A 632 13.01 -10.71 10.80
CA PHE A 632 12.88 -12.11 10.32
C PHE A 632 13.84 -12.45 9.18
N VAL A 633 14.42 -11.43 8.55
CA VAL A 633 15.36 -11.59 7.44
C VAL A 633 16.75 -11.91 7.96
N GLU A 634 17.51 -12.74 7.22
CA GLU A 634 18.91 -13.03 7.50
C GLU A 634 19.75 -11.75 7.60
N LYS A 635 20.59 -11.64 8.62
CA LYS A 635 21.34 -10.39 8.92
C LYS A 635 22.25 -9.96 7.77
N GLU A 636 22.85 -10.93 7.08
CA GLU A 636 23.77 -10.73 5.95
C GLU A 636 23.06 -10.08 4.75
N ARG A 637 21.74 -10.25 4.65
CA ARG A 637 20.91 -9.65 3.62
C ARG A 637 20.46 -8.22 3.95
N VAL A 638 20.67 -7.77 5.20
CA VAL A 638 20.21 -6.44 5.65
C VAL A 638 21.38 -5.47 5.76
N LYS A 639 21.30 -4.35 5.04
CA LYS A 639 22.24 -3.22 5.12
C LYS A 639 21.57 -2.05 5.83
N THR A 640 22.30 -1.36 6.69
CA THR A 640 21.79 -0.17 7.39
C THR A 640 22.78 0.97 7.27
N GLY A 641 22.30 2.22 7.16
CA GLY A 641 23.16 3.40 7.08
C GLY A 641 22.46 4.67 7.53
N GLU A 642 23.20 5.56 8.21
CA GLU A 642 22.74 6.89 8.60
C GLU A 642 23.50 7.94 7.77
N PHE A 643 22.75 8.83 7.12
CA PHE A 643 23.28 9.89 6.23
C PHE A 643 22.85 11.24 6.80
N ALA A 644 23.81 11.95 7.35
CA ALA A 644 23.57 13.20 8.07
C ALA A 644 23.05 14.30 7.11
N SER A 645 22.13 15.10 7.62
CA SER A 645 21.69 16.32 6.92
C SER A 645 22.86 17.28 6.67
N PRO A 646 22.92 17.91 5.49
CA PRO A 646 23.97 18.89 5.17
C PRO A 646 23.77 20.24 5.85
N PHE A 647 22.63 20.46 6.50
CA PHE A 647 22.29 21.76 7.07
C PHE A 647 23.06 22.09 8.36
N PRO A 648 23.50 23.36 8.55
CA PRO A 648 24.27 23.78 9.71
C PRO A 648 23.36 24.06 10.94
N TYR A 649 22.67 23.03 11.47
CA TYR A 649 21.70 23.16 12.57
C TYR A 649 22.25 23.91 13.78
N SER A 650 23.50 23.67 14.16
CA SER A 650 24.13 24.32 15.33
C SER A 650 24.30 25.84 15.16
N LYS A 651 24.24 26.36 13.93
CA LYS A 651 24.33 27.80 13.65
C LYS A 651 22.99 28.42 13.34
N ASN A 652 22.09 27.64 12.73
CA ASN A 652 20.86 28.15 12.15
C ASN A 652 19.64 27.95 13.04
N MET A 653 19.77 27.18 14.13
CA MET A 653 18.65 26.97 15.04
C MET A 653 19.09 26.69 16.47
N PHE A 654 18.15 26.85 17.40
CA PHE A 654 18.26 26.37 18.76
C PHE A 654 16.95 25.68 19.21
N LEU A 655 17.09 24.80 20.21
CA LEU A 655 15.98 24.14 20.90
C LEU A 655 15.78 24.78 22.25
N ALA A 656 14.64 25.41 22.47
CA ALA A 656 14.35 26.05 23.76
C ALA A 656 13.27 25.30 24.56
N ILE A 657 13.46 25.26 25.87
CA ILE A 657 12.51 24.68 26.81
C ILE A 657 12.33 25.66 27.99
N PRO A 658 11.15 26.25 28.18
CA PRO A 658 10.91 27.12 29.30
C PRO A 658 10.92 26.34 30.62
N SER A 659 11.74 26.79 31.58
CA SER A 659 11.90 26.14 32.89
C SER A 659 10.78 26.47 33.87
N ASP A 660 10.02 27.52 33.63
CA ASP A 660 8.93 28.03 34.45
C ASP A 660 7.52 27.62 34.02
N ILE A 661 7.39 26.87 32.91
CA ILE A 661 6.12 26.26 32.50
C ILE A 661 5.74 25.09 33.42
N PRO A 662 4.48 24.98 33.88
CA PRO A 662 4.03 23.83 34.66
C PRO A 662 4.09 22.51 33.85
N PHE A 663 4.07 21.38 34.55
CA PHE A 663 3.94 20.07 33.87
C PHE A 663 2.58 19.92 33.22
N PRO A 664 2.46 19.09 32.16
CA PRO A 664 1.23 18.90 31.39
C PRO A 664 0.01 18.37 32.16
N ASP A 665 0.19 17.81 33.33
CA ASP A 665 -0.84 17.32 34.25
C ASP A 665 -1.33 18.38 35.25
N ASN A 666 -0.69 19.57 35.29
CA ASN A 666 -1.08 20.67 36.14
C ASN A 666 -2.30 21.41 35.55
N GLU A 667 -3.25 21.81 36.38
CA GLU A 667 -4.47 22.52 36.00
C GLU A 667 -4.19 23.85 35.26
N ASN A 668 -3.12 24.54 35.64
CA ASN A 668 -2.72 25.80 35.01
C ASN A 668 -1.93 25.65 33.72
N PHE A 669 -1.65 24.43 33.28
CA PHE A 669 -0.85 24.19 32.10
C PHE A 669 -1.48 24.81 30.84
N GLN A 670 -2.80 24.61 30.63
CA GLN A 670 -3.49 25.12 29.42
C GLN A 670 -3.43 26.65 29.33
N SER A 671 -3.74 27.37 30.41
CA SER A 671 -3.70 28.84 30.44
C SER A 671 -2.27 29.39 30.25
N CYS A 672 -1.27 28.69 30.83
CA CYS A 672 0.12 29.09 30.69
C CYS A 672 0.65 28.93 29.28
N ILE A 673 0.32 27.80 28.59
CA ILE A 673 0.74 27.61 27.21
C ILE A 673 0.04 28.58 26.25
N GLU A 674 -1.24 28.93 26.46
CA GLU A 674 -1.95 29.92 25.69
C GLU A 674 -1.29 31.29 25.72
N ASP A 675 -0.92 31.77 26.92
CA ASP A 675 -0.17 33.02 27.11
C ASP A 675 1.20 32.94 26.41
N SER A 676 1.93 31.86 26.64
CA SER A 676 3.27 31.65 26.11
C SER A 676 3.29 31.63 24.58
N ILE A 677 2.33 30.94 23.95
CA ILE A 677 2.19 30.83 22.51
C ILE A 677 1.94 32.22 21.91
N VAL A 678 0.99 33.00 22.46
CA VAL A 678 0.69 34.33 21.95
C VAL A 678 1.90 35.24 22.03
N ARG A 679 2.59 35.28 23.18
CA ARG A 679 3.79 36.11 23.38
C ARG A 679 4.91 35.76 22.39
N MET A 680 5.12 34.48 22.09
CA MET A 680 6.11 34.05 21.11
C MET A 680 5.73 34.46 19.71
N ILE A 681 4.44 34.29 19.30
CA ILE A 681 3.95 34.69 17.99
C ILE A 681 4.09 36.20 17.75
N GLU A 682 3.79 37.02 18.78
CA GLU A 682 3.97 38.47 18.72
C GLU A 682 5.43 38.87 18.51
N ARG A 683 6.39 38.18 19.15
CA ARG A 683 7.82 38.46 19.02
C ARG A 683 8.38 38.20 17.63
N VAL A 684 7.87 37.16 16.92
CA VAL A 684 8.34 36.85 15.56
C VAL A 684 7.44 37.41 14.46
N GLY A 685 6.37 38.08 14.82
CA GLY A 685 5.44 38.68 13.85
C GLY A 685 4.66 37.67 13.00
N GLY A 686 4.24 36.55 13.56
CA GLY A 686 3.62 35.42 12.88
C GLY A 686 4.62 34.27 12.65
N LYS A 687 4.91 33.89 11.40
CA LYS A 687 5.97 32.93 10.97
C LYS A 687 6.03 31.64 11.80
N THR A 688 4.90 31.19 12.37
CA THR A 688 4.89 30.16 13.42
C THR A 688 4.03 28.96 13.07
N LEU A 689 4.55 27.77 13.30
CA LEU A 689 3.81 26.51 13.29
C LEU A 689 3.67 26.00 14.72
N VAL A 690 2.43 25.85 15.22
CA VAL A 690 2.14 25.34 16.57
C VAL A 690 1.58 23.93 16.48
N LEU A 691 2.30 22.95 17.03
CA LEU A 691 2.00 21.53 16.98
C LEU A 691 1.42 21.03 18.31
N PHE A 692 0.19 20.55 18.26
CA PHE A 692 -0.55 19.98 19.38
C PHE A 692 -0.67 18.47 19.28
N THR A 693 -0.87 17.83 20.43
CA THR A 693 -1.20 16.39 20.53
C THR A 693 -2.70 16.14 20.78
N ALA A 694 -3.48 17.18 21.09
CA ALA A 694 -4.91 17.10 21.35
C ALA A 694 -5.67 18.26 20.69
N TYR A 695 -6.76 17.95 20.01
CA TYR A 695 -7.55 18.96 19.27
C TYR A 695 -8.26 19.96 20.19
N ASP A 696 -8.67 19.55 21.39
CA ASP A 696 -9.31 20.48 22.35
C ASP A 696 -8.32 21.54 22.84
N SER A 697 -7.09 21.16 23.17
CA SER A 697 -6.05 22.10 23.55
C SER A 697 -5.70 23.05 22.40
N LEU A 698 -5.64 22.56 21.17
CA LEU A 698 -5.47 23.37 19.97
C LEU A 698 -6.61 24.41 19.84
N ARG A 699 -7.86 23.98 19.99
CA ARG A 699 -9.03 24.85 19.85
C ARG A 699 -8.98 25.99 20.84
N HIS A 700 -8.76 25.71 22.13
CA HIS A 700 -8.67 26.74 23.18
C HIS A 700 -7.52 27.72 22.91
N ALA A 701 -6.33 27.21 22.59
CA ALA A 701 -5.18 28.08 22.33
C ALA A 701 -5.39 28.93 21.05
N CYS A 702 -6.03 28.39 20.01
CA CYS A 702 -6.35 29.14 18.81
C CYS A 702 -7.37 30.25 19.06
N ASP A 703 -8.43 29.99 19.84
CA ASP A 703 -9.46 30.97 20.16
C ASP A 703 -8.88 32.12 21.00
N THR A 704 -8.01 31.80 21.96
CA THR A 704 -7.23 32.79 22.73
C THR A 704 -6.32 33.63 21.83
N ALA A 705 -5.56 32.97 20.94
CA ALA A 705 -4.66 33.62 19.99
C ALA A 705 -5.42 34.59 19.04
N ARG A 706 -6.58 34.18 18.48
CA ARG A 706 -7.42 35.05 17.62
C ARG A 706 -7.90 36.29 18.34
N THR A 707 -8.25 36.14 19.61
CA THR A 707 -8.72 37.25 20.41
C THR A 707 -7.61 38.27 20.68
N ARG A 708 -6.44 37.76 21.05
CA ARG A 708 -5.31 38.63 21.49
C ARG A 708 -4.52 39.20 20.32
N LEU A 709 -4.33 38.44 19.23
CA LEU A 709 -3.58 38.86 18.03
C LEU A 709 -4.43 39.67 17.02
N ARG A 710 -5.69 39.94 17.32
CA ARG A 710 -6.61 40.64 16.41
C ARG A 710 -6.08 42.00 15.94
N SER A 711 -5.37 42.74 16.80
CA SER A 711 -4.83 44.06 16.49
C SER A 711 -3.42 44.05 15.90
N SER A 712 -2.75 42.88 15.89
CA SER A 712 -1.34 42.76 15.48
C SER A 712 -1.17 42.49 13.99
N GLY A 713 -2.26 42.37 13.20
CA GLY A 713 -2.21 42.07 11.77
C GLY A 713 -1.75 40.63 11.45
N ILE A 714 -1.75 39.74 12.44
CA ILE A 714 -1.30 38.34 12.30
C ILE A 714 -2.51 37.48 11.95
N THR A 715 -2.41 36.74 10.83
CA THR A 715 -3.43 35.79 10.39
C THR A 715 -3.34 34.48 11.18
N VAL A 716 -4.43 34.09 11.85
CA VAL A 716 -4.49 32.85 12.63
C VAL A 716 -5.24 31.77 11.86
N LEU A 717 -4.49 30.79 11.34
CA LEU A 717 -4.98 29.63 10.62
C LEU A 717 -5.15 28.42 11.56
N LYS A 718 -6.24 27.67 11.40
CA LYS A 718 -6.55 26.49 12.23
C LYS A 718 -6.88 25.28 11.37
N GLN A 719 -6.26 24.16 11.68
CA GLN A 719 -6.61 22.87 11.09
C GLN A 719 -8.11 22.57 11.25
N GLY A 720 -8.75 22.13 10.16
CA GLY A 720 -10.17 21.79 10.13
C GLY A 720 -11.10 22.91 9.70
N GLU A 721 -10.62 24.14 9.45
CA GLU A 721 -11.41 25.24 8.91
C GLU A 721 -11.41 25.29 7.37
N ASP A 722 -10.35 24.76 6.76
CA ASP A 722 -10.25 24.59 5.32
C ASP A 722 -9.50 23.28 5.00
N ASP A 723 -9.44 22.95 3.71
CA ASP A 723 -8.63 21.84 3.22
C ASP A 723 -7.15 22.03 3.58
N ARG A 724 -6.46 20.92 3.89
CA ARG A 724 -5.04 20.94 4.30
C ARG A 724 -4.14 21.65 3.29
N PHE A 725 -4.39 21.46 2.00
CA PHE A 725 -3.57 22.05 0.95
C PHE A 725 -3.73 23.56 0.90
N ARG A 726 -4.98 24.06 1.02
CA ARG A 726 -5.29 25.50 1.05
C ARG A 726 -4.69 26.17 2.28
N LEU A 727 -4.81 25.56 3.46
CA LEU A 727 -4.19 26.07 4.69
C LEU A 727 -2.68 26.19 4.54
N LEU A 728 -2.02 25.19 3.94
CA LEU A 728 -0.57 25.24 3.69
C LEU A 728 -0.19 26.28 2.64
N SER A 729 -0.99 26.47 1.59
CA SER A 729 -0.76 27.54 0.61
C SER A 729 -0.89 28.92 1.24
N GLN A 730 -1.94 29.13 2.00
CA GLN A 730 -2.14 30.40 2.74
C GLN A 730 -0.99 30.67 3.69
N PHE A 731 -0.56 29.66 4.47
CA PHE A 731 0.56 29.77 5.41
C PHE A 731 1.90 30.05 4.71
N LYS A 732 2.11 29.56 3.50
CA LYS A 732 3.31 29.86 2.69
C LYS A 732 3.31 31.26 2.10
N GLU A 733 2.14 31.72 1.67
CA GLU A 733 1.98 33.01 0.99
C GLU A 733 1.91 34.17 1.96
N ASP A 734 1.33 33.98 3.15
CA ASP A 734 1.21 34.99 4.19
C ASP A 734 2.30 34.80 5.27
N VAL A 735 3.41 35.53 5.12
CA VAL A 735 4.55 35.50 6.05
C VAL A 735 4.16 35.95 7.47
N SER A 736 3.09 36.72 7.64
CA SER A 736 2.58 37.16 8.96
C SER A 736 1.57 36.19 9.56
N SER A 737 1.46 34.97 9.05
CA SER A 737 0.49 33.99 9.54
C SER A 737 1.06 33.03 10.59
N VAL A 738 0.15 32.46 11.38
CA VAL A 738 0.42 31.32 12.30
C VAL A 738 -0.54 30.18 11.99
N LEU A 739 -0.02 28.96 12.01
CA LEU A 739 -0.80 27.73 11.76
C LEU A 739 -0.86 26.87 13.03
N PHE A 740 -2.07 26.67 13.55
CA PHE A 740 -2.37 25.75 14.66
C PHE A 740 -2.79 24.39 14.10
N ALA A 741 -2.03 23.34 14.45
CA ALA A 741 -2.21 22.03 13.85
C ALA A 741 -1.97 20.86 14.82
N THR A 742 -2.54 19.69 14.49
CA THR A 742 -2.32 18.40 15.17
C THR A 742 -1.64 17.39 14.24
N ASP A 743 -1.72 16.13 14.56
CA ASP A 743 -1.01 14.99 13.98
C ASP A 743 -0.78 15.01 12.46
N SER A 744 -1.79 15.37 11.66
CA SER A 744 -1.64 15.37 10.21
C SER A 744 -0.66 16.43 9.65
N PHE A 745 -0.23 17.37 10.49
CA PHE A 745 0.75 18.41 10.11
C PHE A 745 2.14 18.17 10.71
N TRP A 746 2.30 17.17 11.58
CA TRP A 746 3.63 16.74 12.01
C TRP A 746 4.43 16.16 10.83
N GLU A 747 3.73 15.62 9.84
CA GLU A 747 4.30 15.06 8.61
C GLU A 747 3.87 15.83 7.36
N GLY A 748 4.67 15.81 6.30
CA GLY A 748 4.31 16.31 4.97
C GLY A 748 4.07 17.83 4.87
N VAL A 749 4.51 18.63 5.84
CA VAL A 749 4.57 20.10 5.77
C VAL A 749 5.93 20.50 5.24
N ASP A 750 5.95 21.17 4.10
CA ASP A 750 7.15 21.75 3.49
C ASP A 750 6.95 23.25 3.30
N VAL A 751 7.49 24.04 4.22
CA VAL A 751 7.41 25.51 4.22
C VAL A 751 8.83 26.06 4.31
N PRO A 752 9.51 26.25 3.18
CA PRO A 752 10.86 26.80 3.16
C PRO A 752 10.83 28.34 3.22
N GLY A 753 11.89 28.91 3.79
CA GLY A 753 12.13 30.36 3.80
C GLY A 753 11.43 31.12 4.91
N GLU A 754 11.17 32.40 4.69
CA GLU A 754 10.76 33.38 5.70
C GLU A 754 9.39 33.11 6.35
N SER A 755 8.56 32.26 5.78
CA SER A 755 7.20 31.97 6.30
C SER A 755 7.22 31.10 7.56
N LEU A 756 8.36 30.48 7.93
CA LEU A 756 8.49 29.66 9.12
C LEU A 756 9.83 29.89 9.83
N SER A 757 9.82 30.65 10.92
CA SER A 757 10.97 30.89 11.81
C SER A 757 10.79 30.29 13.20
N LEU A 758 9.56 29.87 13.56
CA LEU A 758 9.28 29.31 14.87
C LEU A 758 8.40 28.06 14.78
N VAL A 759 8.84 26.99 15.40
CA VAL A 759 8.03 25.77 15.61
C VAL A 759 7.81 25.60 17.11
N ILE A 760 6.54 25.54 17.54
CA ILE A 760 6.17 25.33 18.94
C ILE A 760 5.59 23.91 19.08
N ILE A 761 6.21 23.08 19.89
CA ILE A 761 5.72 21.75 20.26
C ILE A 761 5.14 21.86 21.68
N VAL A 762 3.82 21.77 21.78
CA VAL A 762 3.11 22.05 23.02
C VAL A 762 3.31 20.96 24.08
N LYS A 763 3.27 19.70 23.67
CA LYS A 763 3.54 18.54 24.54
C LYS A 763 4.37 17.51 23.77
N LEU A 764 5.13 16.69 24.47
CA LEU A 764 5.79 15.53 23.88
C LEU A 764 4.74 14.59 23.27
N PRO A 765 4.92 14.14 22.01
CA PRO A 765 3.87 13.46 21.23
C PRO A 765 3.74 11.98 21.60
N PHE A 766 3.49 11.68 22.87
CA PHE A 766 3.17 10.33 23.31
C PHE A 766 1.84 9.86 22.71
N GLY A 767 1.78 8.60 22.31
CA GLY A 767 0.55 7.94 21.90
C GLY A 767 -0.51 7.98 23.00
N VAL A 768 -1.77 7.94 22.61
CA VAL A 768 -2.91 7.94 23.55
C VAL A 768 -3.01 6.55 24.20
N PRO A 769 -2.86 6.42 25.54
CA PRO A 769 -2.88 5.11 26.20
C PRO A 769 -4.19 4.33 26.01
N SER A 770 -5.29 5.04 25.75
CA SER A 770 -6.61 4.44 25.49
C SER A 770 -6.82 4.09 24.00
N ASP A 771 -5.86 4.35 23.11
CA ASP A 771 -5.93 3.85 21.74
C ASP A 771 -5.96 2.32 21.73
N PRO A 772 -6.93 1.68 21.08
CA PRO A 772 -7.12 0.24 21.17
C PRO A 772 -5.92 -0.60 20.75
N VAL A 773 -5.26 -0.21 19.67
CA VAL A 773 -4.10 -0.94 19.11
C VAL A 773 -2.86 -0.70 19.98
N PHE A 774 -2.64 0.56 20.39
CA PHE A 774 -1.55 0.91 21.28
C PHE A 774 -1.66 0.21 22.63
N ALA A 775 -2.86 0.15 23.22
CA ALA A 775 -3.10 -0.54 24.48
C ALA A 775 -2.86 -2.05 24.35
N ALA A 776 -3.33 -2.68 23.27
CA ALA A 776 -3.11 -4.10 23.01
C ALA A 776 -1.62 -4.44 22.84
N ARG A 777 -0.88 -3.64 22.10
CA ARG A 777 0.58 -3.77 21.92
C ARG A 777 1.32 -3.59 23.24
N SER A 778 0.89 -2.64 24.08
CA SER A 778 1.46 -2.41 25.42
C SER A 778 1.25 -3.62 26.33
N GLU A 779 0.06 -4.22 26.33
CA GLU A 779 -0.24 -5.44 27.08
C GLU A 779 0.61 -6.63 26.63
N GLU A 780 0.81 -6.79 25.31
CA GLU A 780 1.62 -7.87 24.78
C GLU A 780 3.11 -7.73 25.20
N ILE A 781 3.62 -6.50 25.24
CA ILE A 781 4.96 -6.23 25.77
C ILE A 781 5.02 -6.57 27.27
N ALA A 782 4.02 -6.16 28.05
CA ALA A 782 3.97 -6.46 29.48
C ALA A 782 3.87 -7.97 29.78
N LYS A 783 3.06 -8.73 29.00
CA LYS A 783 2.93 -10.19 29.14
C LYS A 783 4.26 -10.91 28.99
N ARG A 784 5.14 -10.46 28.08
CA ARG A 784 6.48 -11.02 27.91
C ARG A 784 7.54 -10.49 28.90
N GLY A 785 7.10 -9.71 29.92
CA GLY A 785 7.98 -9.14 30.95
C GLY A 785 8.73 -7.88 30.51
N GLY A 786 8.37 -7.29 29.37
CA GLY A 786 8.94 -6.03 28.90
C GLY A 786 8.33 -4.79 29.58
N PHE A 787 8.89 -3.61 29.28
CA PHE A 787 8.42 -2.34 29.83
C PHE A 787 7.79 -1.47 28.73
N PRO A 788 6.44 -1.48 28.56
CA PRO A 788 5.73 -0.86 27.43
C PRO A 788 6.07 0.61 27.22
N PHE A 789 6.24 1.36 28.30
CA PHE A 789 6.58 2.79 28.20
C PHE A 789 7.92 3.02 27.47
N MET A 790 8.95 2.24 27.81
CA MET A 790 10.28 2.38 27.19
C MET A 790 10.42 1.65 25.86
N GLU A 791 9.68 0.56 25.65
CA GLU A 791 9.79 -0.26 24.44
C GLU A 791 8.83 0.17 23.31
N LEU A 792 7.77 0.95 23.65
CA LEU A 792 6.76 1.39 22.67
C LEU A 792 6.53 2.90 22.74
N SER A 793 6.10 3.42 23.92
CA SER A 793 5.62 4.80 24.03
C SER A 793 6.72 5.83 23.74
N VAL A 794 7.89 5.68 24.36
CA VAL A 794 9.02 6.61 24.18
C VAL A 794 9.56 6.53 22.74
N PRO A 795 9.82 5.34 22.15
CA PRO A 795 10.27 5.21 20.77
C PRO A 795 9.35 5.90 19.75
N GLU A 796 8.05 5.62 19.79
CA GLU A 796 7.08 6.24 18.88
C GLU A 796 7.04 7.77 19.05
N ALA A 797 7.05 8.25 20.30
CA ALA A 797 7.07 9.68 20.59
C ALA A 797 8.36 10.35 20.07
N VAL A 798 9.52 9.69 20.15
CA VAL A 798 10.81 10.20 19.65
C VAL A 798 10.76 10.35 18.12
N ILE A 799 10.28 9.36 17.40
CA ILE A 799 10.14 9.43 15.92
C ILE A 799 9.26 10.63 15.54
N LYS A 800 8.10 10.75 16.17
CA LYS A 800 7.15 11.84 15.91
C LYS A 800 7.71 13.21 16.29
N PHE A 801 8.41 13.31 17.39
CA PHE A 801 9.11 14.54 17.82
C PHE A 801 10.15 14.97 16.79
N ARG A 802 10.98 14.05 16.27
CA ARG A 802 11.97 14.32 15.22
C ARG A 802 11.33 14.85 13.94
N GLN A 803 10.14 14.34 13.58
CA GLN A 803 9.39 14.83 12.41
C GLN A 803 8.95 16.29 12.60
N GLY A 804 8.40 16.63 13.77
CA GLY A 804 8.01 18.01 14.10
C GLY A 804 9.22 18.95 14.16
N PHE A 805 10.31 18.52 14.81
CA PHE A 805 11.57 19.26 14.85
C PHE A 805 12.13 19.55 13.46
N GLY A 806 12.08 18.57 12.57
CA GLY A 806 12.60 18.68 11.19
C GLY A 806 11.78 19.58 10.28
N ARG A 807 10.70 20.25 10.75
CA ARG A 807 9.90 21.17 9.94
C ARG A 807 10.58 22.50 9.71
N LEU A 808 11.40 22.95 10.66
CA LEU A 808 11.98 24.28 10.66
C LEU A 808 13.04 24.50 9.56
N ILE A 809 14.00 23.62 9.44
CA ILE A 809 15.13 23.80 8.49
C ILE A 809 14.91 22.94 7.26
N ARG A 810 14.75 23.60 6.10
CA ARG A 810 14.51 23.00 4.76
C ARG A 810 15.58 23.38 3.75
N ARG A 811 16.24 24.53 3.98
CA ARG A 811 17.35 25.07 3.19
C ARG A 811 18.53 25.40 4.07
N GLY A 812 19.70 25.56 3.47
CA GLY A 812 20.92 25.91 4.21
C GLY A 812 20.89 27.31 4.82
N ASP A 813 20.05 28.20 4.35
CA ASP A 813 19.84 29.59 4.80
C ASP A 813 18.63 29.76 5.75
N ASP A 814 17.78 28.75 5.93
CA ASP A 814 16.68 28.83 6.88
C ASP A 814 17.23 28.99 8.31
N ARG A 815 16.58 29.85 9.11
CA ARG A 815 16.94 30.13 10.52
C ARG A 815 15.70 30.15 11.37
N GLY A 816 15.85 29.77 12.67
CA GLY A 816 14.73 29.84 13.60
C GLY A 816 14.91 29.07 14.90
N ALA A 817 13.80 28.93 15.63
CA ALA A 817 13.76 28.23 16.91
C ALA A 817 12.72 27.11 16.93
N VAL A 818 13.04 26.03 17.64
CA VAL A 818 12.04 25.05 18.09
C VAL A 818 11.86 25.24 19.59
N VAL A 819 10.62 25.49 20.02
CA VAL A 819 10.28 25.64 21.45
C VAL A 819 9.41 24.48 21.88
N VAL A 820 9.81 23.78 22.94
CA VAL A 820 9.04 22.68 23.53
C VAL A 820 8.46 23.13 24.86
N LEU A 821 7.14 23.24 24.94
CA LEU A 821 6.44 23.69 26.17
C LEU A 821 6.20 22.52 27.14
N ASP A 822 7.07 21.54 27.13
CA ASP A 822 6.99 20.35 27.98
C ASP A 822 8.36 20.04 28.59
N ARG A 823 8.59 20.52 29.80
CA ARG A 823 9.88 20.38 30.47
C ARG A 823 10.28 18.95 30.84
N ARG A 824 9.35 17.95 30.65
CA ARG A 824 9.68 16.53 30.81
C ARG A 824 10.84 16.10 29.90
N ILE A 825 11.04 16.78 28.77
CA ILE A 825 12.15 16.54 27.81
C ILE A 825 13.54 16.74 28.47
N ILE A 826 13.65 17.57 29.52
CA ILE A 826 14.90 17.83 30.29
C ILE A 826 14.87 17.12 31.64
N GLU A 827 13.75 17.17 32.35
CA GLU A 827 13.68 16.75 33.74
C GLU A 827 13.43 15.26 33.97
N LYS A 828 12.97 14.53 32.93
CA LYS A 828 12.76 13.09 33.03
C LYS A 828 13.89 12.31 32.36
N SER A 829 14.26 11.15 32.92
CA SER A 829 15.37 10.33 32.44
C SER A 829 15.24 9.94 30.97
N TYR A 830 14.01 9.66 30.49
CA TYR A 830 13.73 9.34 29.09
C TYR A 830 13.86 10.54 28.14
N GLY A 831 13.88 11.77 28.69
CA GLY A 831 13.97 12.99 27.87
C GLY A 831 15.25 13.06 27.04
N ARG A 832 16.34 12.44 27.50
CA ARG A 832 17.59 12.34 26.74
C ARG A 832 17.40 11.66 25.37
N MET A 833 16.48 10.70 25.26
CA MET A 833 16.19 10.04 23.97
C MET A 833 15.65 11.02 22.94
N PHE A 834 14.92 12.05 23.36
CA PHE A 834 14.43 13.12 22.47
C PHE A 834 15.55 14.07 22.06
N THR A 835 16.31 14.58 23.02
CA THR A 835 17.37 15.57 22.77
C THR A 835 18.55 14.98 21.99
N GLU A 836 18.90 13.72 22.22
CA GLU A 836 19.97 13.01 21.51
C GLU A 836 19.54 12.51 20.10
N SER A 837 18.23 12.47 19.84
CA SER A 837 17.69 12.00 18.53
C SER A 837 17.66 13.07 17.45
N VAL A 838 17.77 14.33 17.82
CA VAL A 838 17.78 15.47 16.87
C VAL A 838 19.21 15.88 16.50
N PRO A 839 19.40 16.58 15.38
CA PRO A 839 20.71 17.11 15.01
C PRO A 839 21.29 18.00 16.11
N LYS A 840 22.62 17.99 16.23
CA LYS A 840 23.32 18.81 17.23
C LYS A 840 22.95 20.28 17.09
N THR A 841 22.29 20.83 18.10
CA THR A 841 21.90 22.24 18.21
C THR A 841 22.07 22.73 19.64
N GLU A 842 22.07 24.04 19.83
CA GLU A 842 22.06 24.62 21.17
C GLU A 842 20.76 24.28 21.90
N ILE A 843 20.83 23.81 23.13
CA ILE A 843 19.66 23.56 23.99
C ILE A 843 19.60 24.62 25.06
N VAL A 844 18.52 25.39 25.09
CA VAL A 844 18.30 26.52 26.01
C VAL A 844 17.22 26.13 27.01
N TYR A 845 17.60 25.91 28.27
CA TYR A 845 16.67 25.65 29.36
C TYR A 845 16.70 26.84 30.32
N ARG A 846 15.75 27.79 30.15
CA ARG A 846 15.69 29.08 30.84
C ARG A 846 14.22 29.49 31.08
N PRO A 847 13.96 30.48 31.98
CA PRO A 847 12.63 31.08 32.11
C PRO A 847 12.12 31.64 30.79
N MET A 848 10.79 31.68 30.59
CA MET A 848 10.12 32.08 29.36
C MET A 848 10.58 33.44 28.84
N ASN A 849 10.78 34.42 29.76
CA ASN A 849 11.18 35.77 29.35
C ASN A 849 12.56 35.76 28.65
N GLU A 850 13.53 35.02 29.19
CA GLU A 850 14.86 34.92 28.56
C GLU A 850 14.79 34.19 27.19
N ILE A 851 13.88 33.23 27.06
CA ILE A 851 13.65 32.54 25.77
C ILE A 851 13.03 33.50 24.77
N LEU A 852 12.07 34.34 25.17
CA LEU A 852 11.45 35.34 24.30
C LEU A 852 12.49 36.35 23.76
N ASP A 853 13.39 36.84 24.62
CA ASP A 853 14.45 37.75 24.20
C ASP A 853 15.40 37.08 23.19
N LYS A 854 15.76 35.82 23.44
CA LYS A 854 16.58 35.05 22.50
C LYS A 854 15.87 34.74 21.17
N ILE A 855 14.57 34.46 21.19
CA ILE A 855 13.78 34.27 19.95
C ILE A 855 13.78 35.56 19.13
N GLU A 856 13.58 36.71 19.75
CA GLU A 856 13.59 38.00 19.07
C GLU A 856 14.96 38.31 18.45
N GLU A 857 16.04 38.12 19.20
CA GLU A 857 17.41 38.31 18.69
C GLU A 857 17.77 37.37 17.53
N PHE A 858 17.26 36.14 17.56
CA PHE A 858 17.70 35.10 16.62
C PHE A 858 16.78 34.93 15.37
N CYS A 859 15.47 35.19 15.51
CA CYS A 859 14.47 34.89 14.47
C CYS A 859 13.93 36.14 13.76
N VAL A 860 14.15 37.34 14.27
CA VAL A 860 13.79 38.64 13.73
C VAL A 860 14.97 39.36 13.14
#